data_cb5d495bd73077da1ee2eec4697a4599
#
_entry.id   cb5d495bd73077da1ee2eec4697a4599
#
_cell.length_a   1.000
_cell.length_b   1.000
_cell.length_c   1.000
_cell.angle_alpha   90.00
_cell.angle_beta   90.00
_cell.angle_gamma   90.00
#
_symmetry.space_group_name_H-M   'P 1'
#
loop_
_entity.id
_entity.type
_entity.pdbx_description
1 polymer ?
#
loop_
_entity_poly.entity_id
_entity_poly.type
_entity_poly.pdbx_seq_one_letter_code
_entity_poly.pdbx_strand_id
1 'polypeptide(L)'
;MVKVGKWIAKHRVLMLIIGFLLIIPSVIGMAKTRVNYDLLSYLPEHLETVKGQDILVDEYGMGAFSMVVVENMDMKDVQKLEDQFSEVPHVKDVLWYDDVADISLPVEMIPNDLKEAFFKGDATMMLVLFDNTTSSDEAMDAVGQMRKLANDQCFISGMTGVVTDIKNLALKELPVYVVIAALLSLVVLELTSGSFVVPILFLISIGLAILYNLGSNIFFGETSYITKALTAVLQLGVTMDYSIFLLNSYEENKKRFPGEKERAMGHAISNTFKSVAGSSVTTVAGFVALCVMTFALGRDLGIVMAKGVLIGVICCVTVLPSLVLVFDKPIEKTKHKLLLSNMDKPSAFITKHYKVWIVVFLVLLFPAIYGNNHTKIYYDIADSLPSTLDSNVANAELKKDFDMSNIHMVMLDRSMDAKQKSKMFDEIDSVKGVKWTISMNSLIGPAVPDSMIPNDIKEMLQSDDYELAFVCSEYESATEKVNTQIASIDKIVKSYDKNAMVIGEAPLMKDLEDVTNVDLVNVNALSIAAIFIIIMIIFKSISLPIILVAVIEFAIMVNMAIPFYQGISLPFVASIVIGAIQLGATVDYAILMTTRYQKERQRGRDKMEAISIAHKTSMPSIISSGLSFFAATFGVACYSQVEMIGSICTLLARGAIISMVVVILILPAMFMIFDKVICKTSIGFLGGKK
;
A
#
# COMPACT_ATOMS: atom_id res chain seq x y z
N MET A 1 17.64 28.09 16.81
CA MET A 1 16.21 27.95 16.48
C MET A 1 15.37 29.18 16.81
N VAL A 2 15.41 29.80 18.02
CA VAL A 2 14.62 31.01 18.34
C VAL A 2 14.89 32.18 17.38
N LYS A 3 16.16 32.43 16.98
CA LYS A 3 16.50 33.46 15.99
C LYS A 3 15.85 33.17 14.62
N VAL A 4 15.89 31.93 14.17
CA VAL A 4 15.26 31.47 12.92
C VAL A 4 13.74 31.63 13.00
N GLY A 5 13.12 31.18 14.10
CA GLY A 5 11.66 31.36 14.31
C GLY A 5 11.21 32.82 14.31
N LYS A 6 11.99 33.72 14.92
CA LYS A 6 11.71 35.17 14.87
C LYS A 6 11.87 35.73 13.47
N TRP A 7 12.85 35.25 12.69
CA TRP A 7 13.05 35.68 11.32
C TRP A 7 11.86 35.25 10.43
N ILE A 8 11.41 34.00 10.55
CA ILE A 8 10.21 33.50 9.87
C ILE A 8 8.97 34.33 10.22
N ALA A 9 8.73 34.57 11.52
CA ALA A 9 7.61 35.35 11.98
C ALA A 9 7.61 36.80 11.44
N LYS A 10 8.80 37.43 11.35
CA LYS A 10 8.97 38.78 10.79
C LYS A 10 8.72 38.80 9.26
N HIS A 11 9.15 37.76 8.54
CA HIS A 11 9.02 37.68 7.08
C HIS A 11 7.86 36.80 6.63
N ARG A 12 6.76 36.71 7.44
CA ARG A 12 5.60 35.85 7.21
C ARG A 12 4.99 35.97 5.80
N VAL A 13 4.89 37.19 5.24
CA VAL A 13 4.34 37.43 3.90
C VAL A 13 5.25 36.81 2.84
N LEU A 14 6.57 36.97 2.98
CA LEU A 14 7.55 36.35 2.05
C LEU A 14 7.45 34.81 2.10
N MET A 15 7.31 34.22 3.30
CA MET A 15 7.14 32.77 3.45
C MET A 15 5.88 32.27 2.73
N LEU A 16 4.77 33.00 2.82
CA LEU A 16 3.54 32.67 2.10
C LEU A 16 3.68 32.81 0.60
N ILE A 17 4.33 33.90 0.12
CA ILE A 17 4.58 34.09 -1.32
C ILE A 17 5.40 32.92 -1.88
N ILE A 18 6.50 32.56 -1.20
CA ILE A 18 7.32 31.41 -1.61
C ILE A 18 6.49 30.11 -1.59
N GLY A 19 5.71 29.88 -0.51
CA GLY A 19 4.85 28.72 -0.40
C GLY A 19 3.87 28.64 -1.57
N PHE A 20 3.15 29.70 -1.89
CA PHE A 20 2.18 29.68 -3.02
C PHE A 20 2.88 29.60 -4.38
N LEU A 21 4.06 30.19 -4.56
CA LEU A 21 4.84 30.08 -5.79
C LEU A 21 5.26 28.63 -6.09
N LEU A 22 5.59 27.87 -5.06
CA LEU A 22 5.95 26.44 -5.18
C LEU A 22 4.80 25.55 -5.64
N ILE A 23 3.55 26.02 -5.64
CA ILE A 23 2.41 25.28 -6.20
C ILE A 23 2.64 24.98 -7.69
N ILE A 24 3.12 25.98 -8.45
CA ILE A 24 3.26 25.85 -9.91
C ILE A 24 4.17 24.66 -10.29
N PRO A 25 5.44 24.59 -9.84
CA PRO A 25 6.31 23.45 -10.16
C PRO A 25 5.76 22.12 -9.57
N SER A 26 5.06 22.16 -8.43
CA SER A 26 4.50 20.96 -7.82
C SER A 26 3.34 20.37 -8.63
N VAL A 27 2.45 21.21 -9.17
CA VAL A 27 1.37 20.74 -10.04
C VAL A 27 1.92 20.17 -11.35
N ILE A 28 2.92 20.83 -11.95
CA ILE A 28 3.60 20.33 -13.14
C ILE A 28 4.27 18.97 -12.86
N GLY A 29 4.98 18.85 -11.73
CA GLY A 29 5.63 17.62 -11.35
C GLY A 29 4.63 16.48 -11.12
N MET A 30 3.54 16.76 -10.40
CA MET A 30 2.47 15.79 -10.16
C MET A 30 1.81 15.29 -11.46
N ALA A 31 1.60 16.19 -12.43
CA ALA A 31 1.00 15.84 -13.72
C ALA A 31 1.95 15.02 -14.62
N LYS A 32 3.27 15.20 -14.47
CA LYS A 32 4.28 14.49 -15.26
C LYS A 32 4.77 13.19 -14.62
N THR A 33 4.48 12.95 -13.35
CA THR A 33 4.84 11.70 -12.68
C THR A 33 3.94 10.58 -13.18
N ARG A 34 4.52 9.55 -13.77
CA ARG A 34 3.80 8.34 -14.20
C ARG A 34 3.24 7.61 -12.98
N VAL A 35 2.03 7.07 -13.11
CA VAL A 35 1.40 6.22 -12.09
C VAL A 35 1.37 4.80 -12.60
N ASN A 36 2.00 3.90 -11.87
CA ASN A 36 2.00 2.48 -12.18
C ASN A 36 0.84 1.79 -11.46
N TYR A 37 0.02 1.07 -12.21
CA TYR A 37 -1.17 0.37 -11.72
C TYR A 37 -0.96 -1.14 -11.60
N ASP A 38 0.12 -1.67 -12.15
CA ASP A 38 0.49 -3.08 -12.07
C ASP A 38 1.42 -3.33 -10.87
N LEU A 39 0.94 -4.07 -9.88
CA LEU A 39 1.73 -4.41 -8.70
C LEU A 39 2.80 -5.47 -8.98
N LEU A 40 2.60 -6.35 -9.95
CA LEU A 40 3.55 -7.40 -10.28
C LEU A 40 4.85 -6.83 -10.86
N SER A 41 4.78 -5.67 -11.51
CA SER A 41 5.97 -4.95 -12.01
C SER A 41 6.93 -4.45 -10.92
N TYR A 42 6.54 -4.51 -9.65
CA TYR A 42 7.40 -4.20 -8.49
C TYR A 42 8.17 -5.40 -7.95
N LEU A 43 8.02 -6.59 -8.58
CA LEU A 43 8.81 -7.76 -8.23
C LEU A 43 10.28 -7.58 -8.63
N PRO A 44 11.22 -8.23 -7.92
CA PRO A 44 12.64 -8.11 -8.21
C PRO A 44 13.02 -8.69 -9.58
N GLU A 45 13.83 -7.97 -10.34
CA GLU A 45 14.33 -8.36 -11.68
C GLU A 45 15.12 -9.67 -11.71
N HIS A 46 15.62 -10.16 -10.57
CA HIS A 46 16.40 -11.40 -10.53
C HIS A 46 15.54 -12.67 -10.53
N LEU A 47 14.24 -12.56 -10.32
CA LEU A 47 13.30 -13.68 -10.35
C LEU A 47 13.18 -14.23 -11.78
N GLU A 48 13.06 -15.56 -11.89
CA GLU A 48 12.94 -16.22 -13.19
C GLU A 48 11.66 -15.82 -13.92
N THR A 49 10.57 -15.64 -13.19
CA THR A 49 9.28 -15.18 -13.71
C THR A 49 9.35 -13.79 -14.34
N VAL A 50 10.10 -12.86 -13.70
CA VAL A 50 10.31 -11.51 -14.23
C VAL A 50 11.23 -11.54 -15.44
N LYS A 51 12.35 -12.28 -15.38
CA LYS A 51 13.26 -12.47 -16.53
C LYS A 51 12.56 -13.08 -17.73
N GLY A 52 11.73 -14.09 -17.50
CA GLY A 52 10.97 -14.72 -18.57
C GLY A 52 9.96 -13.75 -19.20
N GLN A 53 9.36 -12.83 -18.42
CA GLN A 53 8.51 -11.79 -18.96
C GLN A 53 9.29 -10.78 -19.80
N ASP A 54 10.51 -10.41 -19.40
CA ASP A 54 11.39 -9.56 -20.22
C ASP A 54 11.75 -10.24 -21.55
N ILE A 55 12.06 -11.55 -21.53
CA ILE A 55 12.31 -12.34 -22.75
C ILE A 55 11.08 -12.39 -23.67
N LEU A 56 9.86 -12.54 -23.09
CA LEU A 56 8.63 -12.47 -23.88
C LEU A 56 8.48 -11.14 -24.62
N VAL A 57 8.84 -10.03 -23.97
CA VAL A 57 8.83 -8.71 -24.61
C VAL A 57 9.91 -8.60 -25.70
N ASP A 58 11.15 -8.94 -25.34
CA ASP A 58 12.32 -8.64 -26.16
C ASP A 58 12.43 -9.59 -27.37
N GLU A 59 12.15 -10.88 -27.20
CA GLU A 59 12.34 -11.88 -28.25
C GLU A 59 11.05 -12.25 -28.99
N TYR A 60 9.94 -12.29 -28.27
CA TYR A 60 8.65 -12.64 -28.89
C TYR A 60 7.81 -11.39 -29.22
N GLY A 61 8.20 -10.20 -28.72
CA GLY A 61 7.39 -8.98 -28.83
C GLY A 61 6.03 -9.12 -28.16
N MET A 62 5.89 -9.99 -27.17
CA MET A 62 4.68 -10.25 -26.40
C MET A 62 4.85 -9.69 -25.00
N GLY A 63 4.30 -8.50 -24.75
CA GLY A 63 4.42 -7.85 -23.44
C GLY A 63 3.33 -8.23 -22.46
N ALA A 64 2.12 -8.44 -22.96
CA ALA A 64 0.96 -8.83 -22.20
C ALA A 64 -0.02 -9.64 -23.06
N PHE A 65 -0.98 -10.29 -22.41
CA PHE A 65 -2.06 -10.99 -23.12
C PHE A 65 -3.39 -10.84 -22.37
N SER A 66 -4.47 -11.05 -23.12
CA SER A 66 -5.83 -11.16 -22.58
C SER A 66 -6.54 -12.33 -23.25
N MET A 67 -7.37 -13.03 -22.48
CA MET A 67 -8.29 -14.02 -23.01
C MET A 67 -9.65 -13.37 -23.20
N VAL A 68 -10.24 -13.56 -24.38
CA VAL A 68 -11.54 -13.00 -24.73
C VAL A 68 -12.52 -14.13 -24.95
N VAL A 69 -13.54 -14.19 -24.09
CA VAL A 69 -14.65 -15.15 -24.23
C VAL A 69 -15.76 -14.47 -25.01
N VAL A 70 -16.25 -15.13 -26.04
CA VAL A 70 -17.40 -14.66 -26.84
C VAL A 70 -18.51 -15.71 -26.77
N GLU A 71 -19.69 -15.33 -26.28
CA GLU A 71 -20.84 -16.22 -26.12
C GLU A 71 -21.92 -15.95 -27.15
N ASN A 72 -22.56 -17.03 -27.63
CA ASN A 72 -23.78 -16.94 -28.47
C ASN A 72 -23.62 -16.04 -29.71
N MET A 73 -22.48 -15.99 -30.35
CA MET A 73 -22.20 -15.20 -31.56
C MET A 73 -21.92 -16.13 -32.74
N ASP A 74 -22.42 -15.77 -33.95
CA ASP A 74 -22.10 -16.51 -35.15
C ASP A 74 -20.61 -16.41 -35.48
N MET A 75 -19.98 -17.51 -35.93
CA MET A 75 -18.53 -17.59 -36.27
C MET A 75 -18.06 -16.46 -37.20
N LYS A 76 -18.91 -16.06 -38.18
CA LYS A 76 -18.58 -14.95 -39.09
C LYS A 76 -18.53 -13.58 -38.39
N ASP A 77 -19.32 -13.42 -37.35
CA ASP A 77 -19.32 -12.17 -36.57
C ASP A 77 -18.19 -12.19 -35.55
N VAL A 78 -17.81 -13.38 -35.04
CA VAL A 78 -16.59 -13.55 -34.24
C VAL A 78 -15.35 -13.21 -35.06
N GLN A 79 -15.23 -13.70 -36.30
CA GLN A 79 -14.12 -13.37 -37.20
C GLN A 79 -14.04 -11.85 -37.47
N LYS A 80 -15.17 -11.19 -37.70
CA LYS A 80 -15.17 -9.71 -37.84
C LYS A 80 -14.70 -9.00 -36.58
N LEU A 81 -15.06 -9.52 -35.41
CA LEU A 81 -14.63 -8.96 -34.12
C LEU A 81 -13.13 -9.15 -33.94
N GLU A 82 -12.60 -10.29 -34.33
CA GLU A 82 -11.18 -10.59 -34.37
C GLU A 82 -10.42 -9.62 -35.28
N ASP A 83 -10.88 -9.43 -36.54
CA ASP A 83 -10.34 -8.46 -37.46
C ASP A 83 -10.31 -7.05 -36.85
N GLN A 84 -11.40 -6.65 -36.17
CA GLN A 84 -11.49 -5.34 -35.50
C GLN A 84 -10.53 -5.21 -34.31
N PHE A 85 -10.31 -6.27 -33.57
CA PHE A 85 -9.36 -6.27 -32.45
C PHE A 85 -7.91 -6.20 -32.96
N SER A 86 -7.60 -6.89 -34.05
CA SER A 86 -6.28 -6.86 -34.71
C SER A 86 -5.91 -5.47 -35.27
N GLU A 87 -6.93 -4.65 -35.61
CA GLU A 87 -6.74 -3.25 -36.05
C GLU A 87 -6.52 -2.28 -34.88
N VAL A 88 -6.74 -2.69 -33.62
CA VAL A 88 -6.55 -1.83 -32.44
C VAL A 88 -5.05 -1.54 -32.26
N PRO A 89 -4.62 -0.28 -32.12
CA PRO A 89 -3.23 0.05 -31.86
C PRO A 89 -2.70 -0.69 -30.62
N HIS A 90 -1.48 -1.22 -30.71
CA HIS A 90 -0.80 -1.99 -29.66
C HIS A 90 -1.37 -3.39 -29.38
N VAL A 91 -2.36 -3.85 -30.13
CA VAL A 91 -2.63 -5.26 -30.30
C VAL A 91 -1.62 -5.79 -31.32
N LYS A 92 -0.83 -6.76 -30.92
CA LYS A 92 0.17 -7.38 -31.78
C LYS A 92 -0.47 -8.43 -32.67
N ASP A 93 -1.30 -9.28 -32.04
CA ASP A 93 -1.95 -10.39 -32.72
C ASP A 93 -3.20 -10.82 -31.94
N VAL A 94 -4.15 -11.39 -32.64
CA VAL A 94 -5.33 -12.02 -32.06
C VAL A 94 -5.38 -13.45 -32.57
N LEU A 95 -5.31 -14.41 -31.68
CA LEU A 95 -5.26 -15.80 -32.01
C LEU A 95 -6.62 -16.43 -31.76
N TRP A 96 -7.22 -16.90 -32.80
CA TRP A 96 -8.45 -17.64 -32.74
C TRP A 96 -8.35 -18.95 -33.55
N TYR A 97 -9.42 -19.63 -33.63
CA TYR A 97 -9.52 -20.93 -34.28
C TYR A 97 -9.18 -20.90 -35.77
N ASP A 98 -9.49 -19.82 -36.50
CA ASP A 98 -9.29 -19.70 -37.95
C ASP A 98 -7.79 -19.55 -38.36
N ASP A 99 -6.91 -19.16 -37.43
CA ASP A 99 -5.46 -19.23 -37.61
C ASP A 99 -4.92 -20.68 -37.72
N VAL A 100 -5.66 -21.61 -37.11
CA VAL A 100 -5.24 -23.02 -37.06
C VAL A 100 -5.98 -23.89 -38.07
N ALA A 101 -7.24 -23.57 -38.37
CA ALA A 101 -8.09 -24.33 -39.28
C ALA A 101 -9.13 -23.45 -39.95
N ASP A 102 -9.44 -23.72 -41.22
CA ASP A 102 -10.46 -22.98 -41.99
C ASP A 102 -11.82 -23.00 -41.28
N ILE A 103 -12.42 -21.84 -41.12
CA ILE A 103 -13.73 -21.62 -40.46
C ILE A 103 -14.89 -22.43 -41.08
N SER A 104 -14.70 -22.91 -42.31
CA SER A 104 -15.65 -23.79 -43.01
C SER A 104 -15.59 -25.23 -42.56
N LEU A 105 -14.55 -25.65 -41.80
CA LEU A 105 -14.44 -26.98 -41.25
C LEU A 105 -15.40 -27.16 -40.08
N PRO A 106 -16.23 -28.23 -40.03
CA PRO A 106 -17.02 -28.52 -38.87
C PRO A 106 -16.18 -28.72 -37.62
N VAL A 107 -16.60 -28.11 -36.49
CA VAL A 107 -15.87 -28.16 -35.20
C VAL A 107 -15.62 -29.62 -34.73
N GLU A 108 -16.44 -30.58 -35.20
CA GLU A 108 -16.28 -32.01 -34.91
C GLU A 108 -15.03 -32.64 -35.57
N MET A 109 -14.46 -32.02 -36.58
CA MET A 109 -13.25 -32.50 -37.29
C MET A 109 -11.93 -31.98 -36.70
N ILE A 110 -12.00 -31.11 -35.73
CA ILE A 110 -10.84 -30.51 -35.07
C ILE A 110 -10.29 -31.49 -34.03
N PRO A 111 -8.95 -31.55 -33.82
CA PRO A 111 -8.35 -32.29 -32.71
C PRO A 111 -8.96 -31.86 -31.36
N ASN A 112 -9.21 -32.84 -30.48
CA ASN A 112 -9.91 -32.59 -29.22
C ASN A 112 -9.26 -31.51 -28.36
N ASP A 113 -7.95 -31.46 -28.29
CA ASP A 113 -7.18 -30.50 -27.49
C ASP A 113 -7.41 -29.06 -27.97
N LEU A 114 -7.42 -28.83 -29.29
CA LEU A 114 -7.73 -27.54 -29.90
C LEU A 114 -9.21 -27.16 -29.71
N LYS A 115 -10.09 -28.15 -29.87
CA LYS A 115 -11.51 -27.94 -29.66
C LYS A 115 -11.81 -27.51 -28.21
N GLU A 116 -11.22 -28.18 -27.24
CA GLU A 116 -11.39 -27.85 -25.82
C GLU A 116 -10.79 -26.49 -25.44
N ALA A 117 -9.72 -26.05 -26.17
CA ALA A 117 -9.10 -24.73 -25.94
C ALA A 117 -9.94 -23.58 -26.50
N PHE A 118 -10.58 -23.75 -27.67
CA PHE A 118 -11.26 -22.66 -28.37
C PHE A 118 -12.79 -22.71 -28.26
N PHE A 119 -13.40 -23.85 -27.97
CA PHE A 119 -14.85 -24.00 -27.98
C PHE A 119 -15.40 -24.76 -26.77
N LYS A 120 -16.45 -24.22 -26.20
CA LYS A 120 -17.22 -24.87 -25.14
C LYS A 120 -18.69 -24.48 -25.24
N GLY A 121 -19.54 -25.44 -25.65
CA GLY A 121 -20.96 -25.14 -25.89
C GLY A 121 -21.15 -24.11 -26.99
N ASP A 122 -21.81 -22.99 -26.66
CA ASP A 122 -22.02 -21.86 -27.56
C ASP A 122 -21.02 -20.72 -27.34
N ALA A 123 -19.95 -20.96 -26.55
CA ALA A 123 -18.87 -20.00 -26.29
C ALA A 123 -17.62 -20.35 -27.10
N THR A 124 -16.91 -19.32 -27.55
CA THR A 124 -15.58 -19.42 -28.15
C THR A 124 -14.61 -18.49 -27.44
N MET A 125 -13.31 -18.81 -27.49
CA MET A 125 -12.25 -18.06 -26.84
C MET A 125 -11.22 -17.59 -27.88
N MET A 126 -10.76 -16.35 -27.74
CA MET A 126 -9.62 -15.78 -28.45
C MET A 126 -8.51 -15.44 -27.44
N LEU A 127 -7.26 -15.52 -27.88
CA LEU A 127 -6.10 -15.02 -27.15
C LEU A 127 -5.61 -13.75 -27.84
N VAL A 128 -5.62 -12.64 -27.15
CA VAL A 128 -5.14 -11.34 -27.66
C VAL A 128 -3.78 -11.05 -27.06
N LEU A 129 -2.80 -10.81 -27.92
CA LEU A 129 -1.43 -10.50 -27.57
C LEU A 129 -1.17 -9.00 -27.75
N PHE A 130 -0.48 -8.37 -26.80
CA PHE A 130 -0.10 -6.96 -26.87
C PHE A 130 1.40 -6.81 -27.07
N ASP A 131 1.82 -5.78 -27.79
CA ASP A 131 3.22 -5.45 -28.04
C ASP A 131 3.95 -4.84 -26.81
N ASN A 132 3.18 -4.41 -25.80
CA ASN A 132 3.68 -3.74 -24.61
C ASN A 132 3.31 -4.53 -23.33
N THR A 133 4.02 -4.24 -22.23
CA THR A 133 3.78 -4.88 -20.93
C THR A 133 2.43 -4.49 -20.32
N THR A 134 1.92 -5.32 -19.41
CA THR A 134 0.67 -5.10 -18.66
C THR A 134 0.64 -3.74 -17.94
N SER A 135 1.79 -3.26 -17.48
CA SER A 135 1.91 -1.96 -16.80
C SER A 135 1.92 -0.75 -17.73
N SER A 136 1.96 -0.95 -19.06
CA SER A 136 2.03 0.14 -20.04
C SER A 136 0.69 0.85 -20.20
N ASP A 137 0.74 2.15 -20.47
CA ASP A 137 -0.48 2.92 -20.81
C ASP A 137 -1.07 2.46 -22.15
N GLU A 138 -0.22 2.03 -23.05
CA GLU A 138 -0.55 1.55 -24.39
C GLU A 138 -1.41 0.27 -24.33
N ALA A 139 -1.00 -0.73 -23.58
CA ALA A 139 -1.77 -1.98 -23.41
C ALA A 139 -3.13 -1.73 -22.73
N MET A 140 -3.15 -0.88 -21.68
CA MET A 140 -4.40 -0.50 -21.01
C MET A 140 -5.35 0.27 -21.94
N ASP A 141 -4.82 1.14 -22.78
CA ASP A 141 -5.62 1.91 -23.75
C ASP A 141 -6.14 1.00 -24.88
N ALA A 142 -5.36 -0.02 -25.29
CA ALA A 142 -5.82 -1.04 -26.24
C ALA A 142 -7.01 -1.82 -25.68
N VAL A 143 -6.93 -2.32 -24.42
CA VAL A 143 -8.07 -2.97 -23.75
C VAL A 143 -9.28 -2.04 -23.69
N GLY A 144 -9.07 -0.76 -23.38
CA GLY A 144 -10.13 0.25 -23.35
C GLY A 144 -10.80 0.48 -24.71
N GLN A 145 -10.06 0.34 -25.83
CA GLN A 145 -10.60 0.41 -27.19
C GLN A 145 -11.34 -0.90 -27.55
N MET A 146 -10.75 -2.06 -27.24
CA MET A 146 -11.39 -3.36 -27.45
C MET A 146 -12.74 -3.46 -26.73
N ARG A 147 -12.86 -2.97 -25.49
CA ARG A 147 -14.12 -2.91 -24.74
C ARG A 147 -15.18 -2.04 -25.40
N LYS A 148 -14.82 -1.04 -26.18
CA LYS A 148 -15.77 -0.23 -26.95
C LYS A 148 -16.26 -0.91 -28.23
N LEU A 149 -15.45 -1.82 -28.79
CA LEU A 149 -15.81 -2.65 -29.93
C LEU A 149 -16.61 -3.87 -29.50
N ALA A 150 -16.30 -4.40 -28.31
CA ALA A 150 -17.01 -5.51 -27.69
C ALA A 150 -18.47 -5.13 -27.38
N ASN A 151 -19.37 -6.12 -27.50
CA ASN A 151 -20.75 -6.04 -27.08
C ASN A 151 -20.98 -6.85 -25.78
N ASP A 152 -22.23 -6.96 -25.35
CA ASP A 152 -22.61 -7.70 -24.13
C ASP A 152 -22.33 -9.21 -24.18
N GLN A 153 -21.91 -9.74 -25.32
CA GLN A 153 -21.55 -11.16 -25.54
C GLN A 153 -20.02 -11.41 -25.48
N CYS A 154 -19.23 -10.36 -25.29
CA CYS A 154 -17.78 -10.41 -25.34
C CYS A 154 -17.15 -9.98 -24.03
N PHE A 155 -16.36 -10.85 -23.41
CA PHE A 155 -15.76 -10.68 -22.09
C PHE A 155 -14.24 -10.73 -22.19
N ILE A 156 -13.57 -9.60 -21.86
CA ILE A 156 -12.11 -9.47 -21.92
C ILE A 156 -11.51 -9.71 -20.55
N SER A 157 -10.84 -10.84 -20.35
CA SER A 157 -10.23 -11.29 -19.11
C SER A 157 -8.71 -11.11 -19.11
N GLY A 158 -8.05 -11.49 -18.02
CA GLY A 158 -6.60 -11.46 -17.84
C GLY A 158 -6.11 -10.20 -17.12
N MET A 159 -4.81 -10.23 -16.76
CA MET A 159 -4.22 -9.19 -15.90
C MET A 159 -4.27 -7.79 -16.53
N THR A 160 -4.16 -7.67 -17.84
CA THR A 160 -4.27 -6.36 -18.52
C THR A 160 -5.64 -5.72 -18.32
N GLY A 161 -6.71 -6.53 -18.34
CA GLY A 161 -8.07 -6.10 -18.01
C GLY A 161 -8.19 -5.63 -16.55
N VAL A 162 -7.62 -6.40 -15.61
CA VAL A 162 -7.61 -6.08 -14.18
C VAL A 162 -6.88 -4.76 -13.91
N VAL A 163 -5.68 -4.57 -14.48
CA VAL A 163 -4.89 -3.35 -14.32
C VAL A 163 -5.59 -2.14 -14.93
N THR A 164 -6.29 -2.32 -16.06
CA THR A 164 -7.11 -1.29 -16.69
C THR A 164 -8.26 -0.86 -15.77
N ASP A 165 -8.93 -1.81 -15.12
CA ASP A 165 -10.01 -1.51 -14.17
C ASP A 165 -9.49 -0.82 -12.92
N ILE A 166 -8.32 -1.23 -12.39
CA ILE A 166 -7.64 -0.52 -11.30
C ILE A 166 -7.35 0.93 -11.69
N LYS A 167 -6.80 1.19 -12.89
CA LYS A 167 -6.52 2.54 -13.40
C LYS A 167 -7.79 3.39 -13.43
N ASN A 168 -8.85 2.88 -14.04
CA ASN A 168 -10.11 3.60 -14.18
C ASN A 168 -10.76 3.91 -12.83
N LEU A 169 -10.78 2.93 -11.93
CA LEU A 169 -11.33 3.07 -10.59
C LEU A 169 -10.51 4.04 -9.75
N ALA A 170 -9.18 3.91 -9.75
CA ALA A 170 -8.28 4.78 -9.01
C ALA A 170 -8.38 6.24 -9.48
N LEU A 171 -8.44 6.51 -10.78
CA LEU A 171 -8.60 7.86 -11.31
C LEU A 171 -9.92 8.51 -10.86
N LYS A 172 -10.97 7.72 -10.75
CA LYS A 172 -12.30 8.19 -10.29
C LYS A 172 -12.30 8.45 -8.78
N GLU A 173 -11.67 7.59 -7.99
CA GLU A 173 -11.78 7.61 -6.53
C GLU A 173 -10.76 8.52 -5.84
N LEU A 174 -9.53 8.66 -6.38
CA LEU A 174 -8.47 9.45 -5.75
C LEU A 174 -8.86 10.88 -5.36
N PRO A 175 -9.54 11.68 -6.22
CA PRO A 175 -9.98 13.02 -5.84
C PRO A 175 -10.99 13.01 -4.68
N VAL A 176 -11.86 12.00 -4.66
CA VAL A 176 -12.89 11.84 -3.63
C VAL A 176 -12.27 11.49 -2.27
N TYR A 177 -11.24 10.63 -2.26
CA TYR A 177 -10.49 10.32 -1.03
C TYR A 177 -9.95 11.57 -0.34
N VAL A 178 -9.33 12.46 -1.11
CA VAL A 178 -8.75 13.72 -0.58
C VAL A 178 -9.84 14.61 0.02
N VAL A 179 -10.97 14.75 -0.67
CA VAL A 179 -12.10 15.58 -0.22
C VAL A 179 -12.71 15.00 1.05
N ILE A 180 -13.00 13.70 1.09
CA ILE A 180 -13.61 13.05 2.27
C ILE A 180 -12.64 13.13 3.46
N ALA A 181 -11.36 12.80 3.27
CA ALA A 181 -10.36 12.89 4.33
C ALA A 181 -10.23 14.31 4.89
N ALA A 182 -10.21 15.33 4.02
CA ALA A 182 -10.15 16.72 4.43
C ALA A 182 -11.39 17.17 5.20
N LEU A 183 -12.60 16.81 4.73
CA LEU A 183 -13.87 17.17 5.39
C LEU A 183 -14.01 16.51 6.76
N LEU A 184 -13.74 15.22 6.89
CA LEU A 184 -13.81 14.52 8.17
C LEU A 184 -12.76 15.03 9.15
N SER A 185 -11.53 15.28 8.67
CA SER A 185 -10.48 15.91 9.48
C SER A 185 -10.87 17.31 9.94
N LEU A 186 -11.52 18.11 9.06
CA LEU A 186 -12.03 19.43 9.42
C LEU A 186 -13.04 19.33 10.59
N VAL A 187 -14.00 18.41 10.52
CA VAL A 187 -15.00 18.21 11.57
C VAL A 187 -14.33 17.85 12.90
N VAL A 188 -13.39 16.90 12.90
CA VAL A 188 -12.68 16.51 14.14
C VAL A 188 -11.86 17.66 14.70
N LEU A 189 -11.17 18.40 13.85
CA LEU A 189 -10.39 19.56 14.27
C LEU A 189 -11.26 20.68 14.82
N GLU A 190 -12.44 20.94 14.27
CA GLU A 190 -13.40 21.90 14.80
C GLU A 190 -13.84 21.54 16.23
N LEU A 191 -14.06 20.24 16.48
CA LEU A 191 -14.43 19.76 17.82
C LEU A 191 -13.28 19.85 18.84
N THR A 192 -12.04 19.80 18.38
CA THR A 192 -10.84 19.71 19.23
C THR A 192 -10.03 21.01 19.31
N SER A 193 -10.23 21.95 18.38
CA SER A 193 -9.59 23.27 18.38
C SER A 193 -10.45 24.32 19.08
N GLY A 194 -9.87 25.45 19.45
CA GLY A 194 -10.59 26.55 20.14
C GLY A 194 -11.02 27.70 19.22
N SER A 195 -11.00 27.51 17.88
CA SER A 195 -11.38 28.52 16.89
C SER A 195 -11.73 27.88 15.55
N PHE A 196 -12.80 28.29 14.91
CA PHE A 196 -13.26 27.80 13.60
C PHE A 196 -12.29 28.07 12.44
N VAL A 197 -11.41 29.06 12.56
CA VAL A 197 -10.43 29.40 11.50
C VAL A 197 -9.21 28.49 11.54
N VAL A 198 -8.82 28.02 12.71
CA VAL A 198 -7.59 27.24 12.91
C VAL A 198 -7.55 25.95 12.09
N PRO A 199 -8.59 25.10 12.08
CA PRO A 199 -8.64 23.88 11.27
C PRO A 199 -8.44 24.14 9.78
N ILE A 200 -9.02 25.21 9.26
CA ILE A 200 -8.88 25.60 7.86
C ILE A 200 -7.41 25.94 7.53
N LEU A 201 -6.74 26.68 8.43
CA LEU A 201 -5.31 27.02 8.24
C LEU A 201 -4.41 25.77 8.30
N PHE A 202 -4.75 24.80 9.16
CA PHE A 202 -4.06 23.52 9.23
C PHE A 202 -4.20 22.76 7.91
N LEU A 203 -5.42 22.61 7.40
CA LEU A 203 -5.68 21.93 6.14
C LEU A 203 -4.99 22.61 4.95
N ILE A 204 -4.96 23.95 4.89
CA ILE A 204 -4.22 24.68 3.86
C ILE A 204 -2.72 24.36 3.93
N SER A 205 -2.12 24.41 5.13
CA SER A 205 -0.68 24.16 5.31
C SER A 205 -0.32 22.72 4.97
N ILE A 206 -1.15 21.75 5.38
CA ILE A 206 -0.94 20.32 5.10
C ILE A 206 -1.22 20.02 3.64
N GLY A 207 -2.25 20.61 3.04
CA GLY A 207 -2.55 20.47 1.62
C GLY A 207 -1.39 20.95 0.73
N LEU A 208 -0.75 22.08 1.08
CA LEU A 208 0.47 22.53 0.41
C LEU A 208 1.60 21.50 0.57
N ALA A 209 1.79 20.96 1.76
CA ALA A 209 2.82 19.94 1.99
C ALA A 209 2.58 18.66 1.17
N ILE A 210 1.32 18.20 1.07
CA ILE A 210 0.94 17.07 0.23
C ILE A 210 1.23 17.37 -1.24
N LEU A 211 0.86 18.56 -1.71
CA LEU A 211 1.09 18.96 -3.10
C LEU A 211 2.58 19.01 -3.44
N TYR A 212 3.41 19.54 -2.54
CA TYR A 212 4.88 19.55 -2.74
C TYR A 212 5.46 18.14 -2.73
N ASN A 213 4.93 17.27 -1.87
CA ASN A 213 5.35 15.87 -1.82
C ASN A 213 5.02 15.14 -3.14
N LEU A 214 3.77 15.19 -3.58
CA LEU A 214 3.33 14.57 -4.83
C LEU A 214 4.05 15.18 -6.05
N GLY A 215 4.22 16.50 -6.08
CA GLY A 215 4.91 17.18 -7.17
C GLY A 215 6.39 16.84 -7.29
N SER A 216 7.06 16.58 -6.17
CA SER A 216 8.46 16.17 -6.17
C SER A 216 8.69 14.69 -6.51
N ASN A 217 7.65 13.90 -6.74
CA ASN A 217 7.78 12.52 -7.21
C ASN A 217 8.32 12.42 -8.64
N ILE A 218 8.21 13.49 -9.43
CA ILE A 218 8.81 13.57 -10.79
C ILE A 218 10.30 13.18 -10.80
N PHE A 219 11.02 13.40 -9.71
CA PHE A 219 12.43 13.03 -9.60
C PHE A 219 12.67 11.51 -9.47
N PHE A 220 11.62 10.73 -9.23
CA PHE A 220 11.68 9.26 -9.13
C PHE A 220 11.13 8.58 -10.40
N GLY A 221 10.57 9.36 -11.33
CA GLY A 221 10.02 8.88 -12.60
C GLY A 221 8.59 8.37 -12.48
N GLU A 222 8.36 7.35 -11.67
CA GLU A 222 7.03 6.77 -11.46
C GLU A 222 6.70 6.57 -9.98
N THR A 223 5.43 6.30 -9.70
CA THR A 223 4.93 5.97 -8.36
C THR A 223 3.73 5.03 -8.48
N SER A 224 3.58 4.10 -7.53
CA SER A 224 2.41 3.22 -7.47
C SER A 224 1.12 4.01 -7.20
N TYR A 225 0.00 3.53 -7.78
CA TYR A 225 -1.32 4.06 -7.47
C TYR A 225 -1.65 3.97 -5.97
N ILE A 226 -1.20 2.90 -5.29
CA ILE A 226 -1.34 2.73 -3.83
C ILE A 226 -0.58 3.83 -3.09
N THR A 227 0.68 4.05 -3.45
CA THR A 227 1.51 5.11 -2.86
C THR A 227 0.88 6.48 -3.07
N LYS A 228 0.39 6.77 -4.27
CA LYS A 228 -0.28 8.04 -4.59
C LYS A 228 -1.54 8.26 -3.75
N ALA A 229 -2.38 7.23 -3.62
CA ALA A 229 -3.61 7.27 -2.83
C ALA A 229 -3.31 7.47 -1.34
N LEU A 230 -2.43 6.64 -0.79
CA LEU A 230 -2.08 6.67 0.62
C LEU A 230 -1.32 7.93 1.01
N THR A 231 -0.46 8.47 0.15
CA THR A 231 0.33 9.67 0.44
C THR A 231 -0.57 10.85 0.84
N ALA A 232 -1.63 11.11 0.08
CA ALA A 232 -2.54 12.22 0.38
C ALA A 232 -3.24 12.05 1.74
N VAL A 233 -3.73 10.84 2.02
CA VAL A 233 -4.52 10.52 3.21
C VAL A 233 -3.64 10.40 4.45
N LEU A 234 -2.55 9.65 4.36
CA LEU A 234 -1.65 9.41 5.49
C LEU A 234 -0.86 10.65 5.87
N GLN A 235 -0.37 11.41 4.90
CA GLN A 235 0.35 12.65 5.20
C GLN A 235 -0.56 13.65 5.92
N LEU A 236 -1.85 13.74 5.54
CA LEU A 236 -2.83 14.54 6.26
C LEU A 236 -2.89 14.09 7.74
N GLY A 237 -3.09 12.80 7.99
CA GLY A 237 -3.22 12.25 9.34
C GLY A 237 -1.95 12.41 10.19
N VAL A 238 -0.80 12.02 9.65
CA VAL A 238 0.48 12.00 10.38
C VAL A 238 1.03 13.40 10.67
N THR A 239 0.85 14.37 9.76
CA THR A 239 1.44 15.72 9.93
C THR A 239 0.56 16.69 10.69
N MET A 240 -0.70 16.32 10.96
CA MET A 240 -1.65 17.15 11.69
C MET A 240 -1.20 17.44 13.13
N ASP A 241 -0.59 16.47 13.78
CA ASP A 241 -0.07 16.57 15.15
C ASP A 241 0.93 17.70 15.31
N TYR A 242 1.79 17.89 14.32
CA TYR A 242 2.78 18.98 14.33
C TYR A 242 2.13 20.35 14.35
N SER A 243 1.00 20.49 13.65
CA SER A 243 0.20 21.71 13.60
C SER A 243 -0.47 22.00 14.95
N ILE A 244 -1.01 20.98 15.61
CA ILE A 244 -1.61 21.06 16.94
C ILE A 244 -0.54 21.47 17.98
N PHE A 245 0.65 20.87 17.92
CA PHE A 245 1.75 21.22 18.83
C PHE A 245 2.23 22.66 18.66
N LEU A 246 2.31 23.14 17.41
CA LEU A 246 2.68 24.53 17.14
C LEU A 246 1.68 25.50 17.73
N LEU A 247 0.39 25.28 17.50
CA LEU A 247 -0.66 26.16 18.00
C LEU A 247 -0.70 26.19 19.54
N ASN A 248 -0.65 25.02 20.18
CA ASN A 248 -0.61 24.93 21.65
C ASN A 248 0.60 25.67 22.22
N SER A 249 1.77 25.52 21.60
CA SER A 249 2.99 26.24 21.98
C SER A 249 2.86 27.74 21.74
N TYR A 250 2.19 28.15 20.65
CA TYR A 250 1.96 29.59 20.37
C TYR A 250 1.01 30.21 21.40
N GLU A 251 -0.11 29.57 21.74
CA GLU A 251 -1.05 30.06 22.74
C GLU A 251 -0.40 30.15 24.15
N GLU A 252 0.46 29.18 24.50
CA GLU A 252 1.24 29.24 25.74
C GLU A 252 2.22 30.42 25.76
N ASN A 253 2.97 30.63 24.68
CA ASN A 253 3.94 31.72 24.58
C ASN A 253 3.25 33.09 24.43
N LYS A 254 2.04 33.18 23.86
CA LYS A 254 1.25 34.42 23.78
C LYS A 254 0.86 34.91 25.17
N LYS A 255 0.55 34.00 26.10
CA LYS A 255 0.33 34.36 27.53
C LYS A 255 1.62 34.85 28.20
N ARG A 256 2.79 34.30 27.79
CA ARG A 256 4.09 34.66 28.37
C ARG A 256 4.65 35.99 27.82
N PHE A 257 4.31 36.35 26.59
CA PHE A 257 4.74 37.57 25.90
C PHE A 257 3.55 38.36 25.38
N PRO A 258 2.76 39.01 26.28
CA PRO A 258 1.56 39.76 25.90
C PRO A 258 1.91 40.87 24.90
N GLY A 259 1.18 40.97 23.79
CA GLY A 259 1.39 42.00 22.76
C GLY A 259 2.52 41.74 21.76
N GLU A 260 3.48 40.87 22.06
CA GLU A 260 4.64 40.55 21.20
C GLU A 260 4.41 39.27 20.38
N LYS A 261 3.48 39.31 19.41
CA LYS A 261 3.07 38.13 18.62
C LYS A 261 4.23 37.44 17.88
N GLU A 262 5.12 38.22 17.26
CA GLU A 262 6.28 37.67 16.52
C GLU A 262 7.29 36.99 17.47
N ARG A 263 7.47 37.53 18.68
CA ARG A 263 8.32 36.92 19.70
C ARG A 263 7.69 35.63 20.24
N ALA A 264 6.41 35.65 20.53
CA ALA A 264 5.66 34.47 20.97
C ALA A 264 5.72 33.35 19.93
N MET A 265 5.50 33.67 18.65
CA MET A 265 5.60 32.71 17.54
C MET A 265 7.04 32.19 17.36
N GLY A 266 8.05 33.06 17.45
CA GLY A 266 9.44 32.62 17.35
C GLY A 266 9.86 31.65 18.45
N HIS A 267 9.35 31.78 19.66
CA HIS A 267 9.52 30.80 20.75
C HIS A 267 8.69 29.54 20.52
N ALA A 268 7.46 29.68 20.01
CA ALA A 268 6.62 28.55 19.65
C ALA A 268 7.26 27.66 18.61
N ILE A 269 7.77 28.22 17.51
CA ILE A 269 8.51 27.49 16.47
C ILE A 269 9.70 26.72 17.07
N SER A 270 10.50 27.39 17.94
CA SER A 270 11.65 26.73 18.55
C SER A 270 11.28 25.59 19.50
N ASN A 271 10.21 25.73 20.25
CA ASN A 271 9.71 24.70 21.17
C ASN A 271 9.11 23.52 20.38
N THR A 272 8.29 23.83 19.38
CA THR A 272 7.66 22.84 18.51
C THR A 272 8.71 22.06 17.73
N PHE A 273 9.68 22.71 17.13
CA PHE A 273 10.74 22.02 16.39
C PHE A 273 11.49 21.00 17.26
N LYS A 274 11.78 21.34 18.52
CA LYS A 274 12.43 20.39 19.44
C LYS A 274 11.58 19.16 19.75
N SER A 275 10.26 19.35 19.90
CA SER A 275 9.33 18.25 20.19
C SER A 275 9.02 17.42 18.94
N VAL A 276 8.77 18.09 17.81
CA VAL A 276 8.43 17.49 16.53
C VAL A 276 9.64 16.78 15.88
N ALA A 277 10.86 17.32 16.06
CA ALA A 277 12.06 16.68 15.51
C ALA A 277 12.28 15.26 16.10
N GLY A 278 11.97 15.04 17.37
CA GLY A 278 12.05 13.70 17.97
C GLY A 278 11.02 12.74 17.39
N SER A 279 9.78 13.20 17.29
CA SER A 279 8.64 12.45 16.76
C SER A 279 8.77 12.22 15.25
N SER A 280 9.09 13.24 14.45
CA SER A 280 9.24 13.06 13.01
C SER A 280 10.37 12.09 12.62
N VAL A 281 11.45 12.03 13.42
CA VAL A 281 12.55 11.08 13.18
C VAL A 281 12.07 9.62 13.36
N THR A 282 11.23 9.34 14.36
CA THR A 282 10.66 7.99 14.54
C THR A 282 9.71 7.63 13.42
N THR A 283 8.87 8.56 12.99
CA THR A 283 7.94 8.37 11.87
C THR A 283 8.68 8.16 10.54
N VAL A 284 9.70 8.98 10.26
CA VAL A 284 10.57 8.81 9.08
C VAL A 284 11.28 7.47 9.12
N ALA A 285 11.79 7.05 10.29
CA ALA A 285 12.46 5.75 10.42
C ALA A 285 11.53 4.57 10.15
N GLY A 286 10.27 4.64 10.61
CA GLY A 286 9.25 3.64 10.28
C GLY A 286 9.02 3.53 8.77
N PHE A 287 8.90 4.66 8.06
CA PHE A 287 8.77 4.65 6.59
C PHE A 287 10.05 4.22 5.87
N VAL A 288 11.22 4.63 6.34
CA VAL A 288 12.51 4.21 5.75
C VAL A 288 12.73 2.70 5.93
N ALA A 289 12.20 2.09 6.98
CA ALA A 289 12.27 0.65 7.13
C ALA A 289 11.58 -0.13 6.00
N LEU A 290 10.52 0.44 5.38
CA LEU A 290 9.89 -0.12 4.19
C LEU A 290 10.82 -0.15 2.97
N CYS A 291 11.83 0.74 2.93
CA CYS A 291 12.77 0.79 1.80
C CYS A 291 13.72 -0.43 1.73
N VAL A 292 13.76 -1.26 2.78
CA VAL A 292 14.59 -2.49 2.82
C VAL A 292 13.84 -3.68 2.22
N MET A 293 12.58 -3.52 1.86
CA MET A 293 11.82 -4.55 1.17
C MET A 293 12.47 -4.93 -0.16
N THR A 294 12.44 -6.20 -0.45
CA THR A 294 12.79 -6.76 -1.75
C THR A 294 11.72 -6.41 -2.79
N PHE A 295 10.45 -6.42 -2.37
CA PHE A 295 9.32 -5.93 -3.16
C PHE A 295 9.38 -4.40 -3.27
N ALA A 296 9.64 -3.88 -4.47
CA ALA A 296 9.95 -2.47 -4.71
C ALA A 296 8.83 -1.48 -4.35
N LEU A 297 7.57 -1.93 -4.23
CA LEU A 297 6.46 -1.12 -3.71
C LEU A 297 6.74 -0.56 -2.32
N GLY A 298 7.41 -1.34 -1.45
CA GLY A 298 7.82 -0.88 -0.12
C GLY A 298 8.78 0.29 -0.19
N ARG A 299 9.74 0.26 -1.12
CA ARG A 299 10.69 1.35 -1.36
C ARG A 299 9.99 2.60 -1.89
N ASP A 300 9.05 2.45 -2.82
CA ASP A 300 8.26 3.55 -3.37
C ASP A 300 7.46 4.24 -2.25
N LEU A 301 6.64 3.50 -1.52
CA LEU A 301 5.84 4.03 -0.43
C LEU A 301 6.72 4.63 0.69
N GLY A 302 7.80 3.93 1.07
CA GLY A 302 8.71 4.34 2.13
C GLY A 302 9.37 5.69 1.86
N ILE A 303 9.93 5.88 0.66
CA ILE A 303 10.60 7.14 0.26
C ILE A 303 9.59 8.28 0.18
N VAL A 304 8.46 8.07 -0.49
CA VAL A 304 7.45 9.12 -0.69
C VAL A 304 6.85 9.56 0.64
N MET A 305 6.57 8.63 1.55
CA MET A 305 6.03 8.95 2.88
C MET A 305 7.08 9.59 3.78
N ALA A 306 8.31 9.10 3.83
CA ALA A 306 9.40 9.72 4.61
C ALA A 306 9.66 11.16 4.16
N LYS A 307 9.74 11.40 2.84
CA LYS A 307 9.84 12.73 2.24
C LYS A 307 8.64 13.61 2.61
N GLY A 308 7.43 13.05 2.55
CA GLY A 308 6.19 13.73 2.92
C GLY A 308 6.18 14.24 4.35
N VAL A 309 6.65 13.42 5.30
CA VAL A 309 6.79 13.83 6.72
C VAL A 309 7.80 14.98 6.86
N LEU A 310 8.96 14.91 6.20
CA LEU A 310 9.96 15.98 6.23
C LEU A 310 9.42 17.29 5.67
N ILE A 311 8.73 17.24 4.52
CA ILE A 311 8.06 18.41 3.92
C ILE A 311 6.98 18.95 4.86
N GLY A 312 6.20 18.07 5.50
CA GLY A 312 5.20 18.44 6.50
C GLY A 312 5.79 19.21 7.68
N VAL A 313 6.93 18.75 8.22
CA VAL A 313 7.66 19.46 9.29
C VAL A 313 8.14 20.84 8.82
N ILE A 314 8.67 20.93 7.59
CA ILE A 314 9.10 22.22 7.02
C ILE A 314 7.91 23.18 6.90
N CYS A 315 6.78 22.73 6.35
CA CYS A 315 5.56 23.54 6.24
C CYS A 315 5.02 23.94 7.62
N CYS A 316 5.05 23.04 8.60
CA CYS A 316 4.64 23.32 9.97
C CYS A 316 5.48 24.45 10.63
N VAL A 317 6.76 24.57 10.34
CA VAL A 317 7.61 25.60 10.95
C VAL A 317 7.75 26.86 10.10
N THR A 318 7.31 26.87 8.83
CA THR A 318 7.44 28.00 7.88
C THR A 318 6.07 28.55 7.47
N VAL A 319 5.28 27.76 6.78
CA VAL A 319 3.99 28.17 6.18
C VAL A 319 2.92 28.37 7.26
N LEU A 320 2.74 27.39 8.14
CA LEU A 320 1.70 27.43 9.16
C LEU A 320 1.85 28.60 10.14
N PRO A 321 3.03 28.89 10.72
CA PRO A 321 3.22 30.07 11.56
C PRO A 321 2.88 31.38 10.85
N SER A 322 3.21 31.45 9.56
CA SER A 322 2.93 32.62 8.73
C SER A 322 1.43 32.82 8.52
N LEU A 323 0.69 31.72 8.23
CA LEU A 323 -0.77 31.73 8.13
C LEU A 323 -1.41 32.15 9.46
N VAL A 324 -1.00 31.55 10.59
CA VAL A 324 -1.53 31.86 11.92
C VAL A 324 -1.32 33.35 12.28
N LEU A 325 -0.15 33.93 11.97
CA LEU A 325 0.13 35.34 12.24
C LEU A 325 -0.65 36.30 11.36
N VAL A 326 -0.90 35.95 10.09
CA VAL A 326 -1.70 36.77 9.16
C VAL A 326 -3.18 36.74 9.57
N PHE A 327 -3.67 35.57 9.95
CA PHE A 327 -5.07 35.35 10.33
C PHE A 327 -5.32 35.44 11.85
N ASP A 328 -4.39 36.01 12.63
CA ASP A 328 -4.51 36.10 14.11
C ASP A 328 -5.78 36.83 14.54
N LYS A 329 -6.20 37.91 13.85
CA LYS A 329 -7.44 38.62 14.15
C LYS A 329 -8.72 37.78 13.92
N PRO A 330 -8.91 37.10 12.77
CA PRO A 330 -9.99 36.14 12.57
C PRO A 330 -9.99 35.00 13.59
N ILE A 331 -8.81 34.44 13.93
CA ILE A 331 -8.70 33.40 14.97
C ILE A 331 -9.24 33.85 16.29
N GLU A 332 -8.91 35.08 16.73
CA GLU A 332 -9.40 35.60 18.00
C GLU A 332 -10.92 35.87 18.01
N LYS A 333 -11.48 36.32 16.87
CA LYS A 333 -12.93 36.59 16.74
C LYS A 333 -13.78 35.32 16.75
N THR A 334 -13.22 34.18 16.29
CA THR A 334 -13.93 32.92 16.17
C THR A 334 -13.63 31.94 17.31
N LYS A 335 -13.06 32.41 18.42
CA LYS A 335 -12.75 31.56 19.57
C LYS A 335 -14.04 31.03 20.23
N HIS A 336 -14.00 29.71 20.53
CA HIS A 336 -15.05 29.03 21.29
C HIS A 336 -14.47 28.13 22.38
N LYS A 337 -15.34 27.57 23.25
CA LYS A 337 -14.88 26.63 24.29
C LYS A 337 -14.45 25.31 23.72
N LEU A 338 -13.27 24.83 24.13
CA LEU A 338 -12.78 23.49 23.82
C LEU A 338 -13.68 22.42 24.43
N LEU A 339 -14.07 21.43 23.61
CA LEU A 339 -14.86 20.28 24.05
C LEU A 339 -14.06 19.41 25.03
N LEU A 340 -12.75 19.28 24.79
CA LEU A 340 -11.81 18.46 25.57
C LEU A 340 -11.08 19.24 26.68
N SER A 341 -11.74 20.25 27.30
CA SER A 341 -11.08 21.17 28.24
C SER A 341 -10.80 20.60 29.63
N ASN A 342 -11.54 19.58 30.10
CA ASN A 342 -11.41 19.08 31.47
C ASN A 342 -11.26 17.55 31.52
N MET A 343 -10.01 17.07 31.55
CA MET A 343 -9.65 15.65 31.65
C MET A 343 -9.23 15.22 33.07
N ASP A 344 -9.56 16.04 34.10
CA ASP A 344 -9.14 15.77 35.48
C ASP A 344 -9.74 14.47 36.03
N LYS A 345 -11.06 14.32 35.91
CA LYS A 345 -11.77 13.13 36.43
C LYS A 345 -11.39 11.85 35.70
N PRO A 346 -11.41 11.78 34.33
CA PRO A 346 -10.97 10.59 33.61
C PRO A 346 -9.52 10.22 33.91
N SER A 347 -8.62 11.21 33.91
CA SER A 347 -7.21 11.00 34.20
C SER A 347 -6.97 10.43 35.61
N ALA A 348 -7.65 11.01 36.63
CA ALA A 348 -7.56 10.53 38.02
C ALA A 348 -8.08 9.09 38.14
N PHE A 349 -9.18 8.74 37.47
CA PHE A 349 -9.74 7.40 37.49
C PHE A 349 -8.74 6.39 36.88
N ILE A 350 -8.18 6.69 35.70
CA ILE A 350 -7.26 5.80 34.97
C ILE A 350 -5.98 5.57 35.80
N THR A 351 -5.36 6.63 36.28
CA THR A 351 -4.10 6.55 37.03
C THR A 351 -4.27 5.87 38.40
N LYS A 352 -5.41 6.06 39.05
CA LYS A 352 -5.74 5.38 40.31
C LYS A 352 -5.90 3.87 40.15
N HIS A 353 -6.50 3.42 39.05
CA HIS A 353 -6.81 2.02 38.79
C HIS A 353 -5.75 1.35 37.90
N TYR A 354 -4.49 1.78 37.93
CA TYR A 354 -3.41 1.28 37.07
C TYR A 354 -3.25 -0.25 37.11
N LYS A 355 -3.50 -0.92 38.25
CA LYS A 355 -3.41 -2.38 38.37
C LYS A 355 -4.42 -3.10 37.48
N VAL A 356 -5.63 -2.54 37.33
CA VAL A 356 -6.67 -3.12 36.45
C VAL A 356 -6.21 -3.09 34.99
N TRP A 357 -5.60 -2.00 34.56
CA TRP A 357 -5.13 -1.86 33.18
C TRP A 357 -3.99 -2.81 32.83
N ILE A 358 -3.14 -3.15 33.81
CA ILE A 358 -2.12 -4.20 33.62
C ILE A 358 -2.76 -5.58 33.48
N VAL A 359 -3.80 -5.88 34.26
CA VAL A 359 -4.50 -7.18 34.12
C VAL A 359 -5.19 -7.24 32.75
N VAL A 360 -5.85 -6.15 32.33
CA VAL A 360 -6.45 -6.06 30.97
C VAL A 360 -5.40 -6.28 29.89
N PHE A 361 -4.23 -5.63 30.00
CA PHE A 361 -3.13 -5.84 29.07
C PHE A 361 -2.71 -7.31 28.98
N LEU A 362 -2.47 -7.97 30.13
CA LEU A 362 -2.03 -9.37 30.17
C LEU A 362 -3.11 -10.33 29.63
N VAL A 363 -4.38 -10.09 29.94
CA VAL A 363 -5.49 -10.94 29.46
C VAL A 363 -5.68 -10.79 27.96
N LEU A 364 -5.58 -9.57 27.41
CA LEU A 364 -5.75 -9.32 25.98
C LEU A 364 -4.51 -9.70 25.15
N LEU A 365 -3.34 -9.83 25.77
CA LEU A 365 -2.10 -10.14 25.06
C LEU A 365 -2.16 -11.52 24.37
N PHE A 366 -2.69 -12.54 25.05
CA PHE A 366 -2.80 -13.88 24.47
C PHE A 366 -3.71 -13.95 23.24
N PRO A 367 -4.96 -13.48 23.29
CA PRO A 367 -5.81 -13.47 22.10
C PRO A 367 -5.26 -12.55 20.99
N ALA A 368 -4.57 -11.45 21.33
CA ALA A 368 -3.95 -10.59 20.33
C ALA A 368 -2.81 -11.31 19.58
N ILE A 369 -1.92 -12.00 20.29
CA ILE A 369 -0.84 -12.80 19.66
C ILE A 369 -1.44 -13.93 18.82
N TYR A 370 -2.42 -14.66 19.39
CA TYR A 370 -3.03 -15.79 18.69
C TYR A 370 -3.71 -15.35 17.38
N GLY A 371 -4.57 -14.33 17.45
CA GLY A 371 -5.29 -13.83 16.28
C GLY A 371 -4.34 -13.22 15.23
N ASN A 372 -3.33 -12.45 15.65
CA ASN A 372 -2.35 -11.87 14.74
C ASN A 372 -1.61 -12.97 13.92
N ASN A 373 -1.21 -14.08 14.59
CA ASN A 373 -0.47 -15.15 13.93
C ASN A 373 -1.35 -16.06 13.05
N HIS A 374 -2.67 -15.96 13.14
CA HIS A 374 -3.60 -16.79 12.39
C HIS A 374 -4.48 -15.96 11.43
N THR A 375 -4.22 -14.67 11.29
CA THR A 375 -4.88 -13.82 10.29
C THR A 375 -4.46 -14.26 8.89
N LYS A 376 -5.44 -14.58 8.06
CA LYS A 376 -5.23 -15.02 6.69
C LYS A 376 -4.89 -13.83 5.80
N ILE A 377 -3.95 -14.04 4.89
CA ILE A 377 -3.52 -13.08 3.88
C ILE A 377 -3.86 -13.67 2.52
N TYR A 378 -4.35 -12.85 1.60
CA TYR A 378 -4.57 -13.23 0.21
C TYR A 378 -3.67 -12.39 -0.71
N TYR A 379 -3.30 -12.96 -1.86
CA TYR A 379 -2.33 -12.39 -2.80
C TYR A 379 -2.94 -12.12 -4.17
N ASP A 380 -4.16 -12.61 -4.45
CA ASP A 380 -4.83 -12.35 -5.71
C ASP A 380 -5.19 -10.86 -5.84
N ILE A 381 -4.71 -10.24 -6.91
CA ILE A 381 -4.93 -8.81 -7.16
C ILE A 381 -6.36 -8.58 -7.67
N ALA A 382 -6.90 -9.50 -8.48
CA ALA A 382 -8.25 -9.42 -9.01
C ALA A 382 -9.31 -9.49 -7.90
N ASP A 383 -9.07 -10.29 -6.87
CA ASP A 383 -9.94 -10.39 -5.68
C ASP A 383 -10.05 -9.05 -4.91
N SER A 384 -9.12 -8.13 -5.11
CA SER A 384 -9.16 -6.80 -4.49
C SER A 384 -10.12 -5.82 -5.18
N LEU A 385 -10.75 -6.22 -6.26
CA LEU A 385 -11.66 -5.41 -7.06
C LEU A 385 -13.11 -5.90 -6.90
N PRO A 386 -14.11 -5.02 -7.09
CA PRO A 386 -15.52 -5.42 -7.12
C PRO A 386 -15.79 -6.48 -8.17
N SER A 387 -16.57 -7.50 -7.81
CA SER A 387 -16.98 -8.58 -8.72
C SER A 387 -17.82 -8.11 -9.92
N THR A 388 -18.27 -6.85 -9.90
CA THR A 388 -19.09 -6.23 -10.97
C THR A 388 -18.24 -5.54 -12.04
N LEU A 389 -16.93 -5.49 -11.89
CA LEU A 389 -16.05 -4.92 -12.92
C LEU A 389 -15.84 -5.88 -14.07
N ASP A 390 -15.63 -5.31 -15.26
CA ASP A 390 -15.56 -6.06 -16.51
C ASP A 390 -14.54 -7.21 -16.47
N SER A 391 -13.36 -6.97 -15.88
CA SER A 391 -12.33 -8.00 -15.74
C SER A 391 -12.77 -9.17 -14.85
N ASN A 392 -13.42 -8.89 -13.72
CA ASN A 392 -13.90 -9.95 -12.81
C ASN A 392 -15.10 -10.72 -13.38
N VAL A 393 -15.99 -10.03 -14.09
CA VAL A 393 -17.07 -10.69 -14.83
C VAL A 393 -16.49 -11.61 -15.90
N ALA A 394 -15.51 -11.11 -16.67
CA ALA A 394 -14.84 -11.89 -17.72
C ALA A 394 -14.10 -13.12 -17.15
N ASN A 395 -13.39 -12.97 -16.02
CA ASN A 395 -12.73 -14.09 -15.36
C ASN A 395 -13.75 -15.15 -14.87
N ALA A 396 -14.92 -14.70 -14.39
CA ALA A 396 -15.99 -15.61 -13.97
C ALA A 396 -16.60 -16.38 -15.14
N GLU A 397 -16.81 -15.73 -16.30
CA GLU A 397 -17.31 -16.40 -17.52
C GLU A 397 -16.26 -17.36 -18.10
N LEU A 398 -14.98 -16.97 -18.12
CA LEU A 398 -13.88 -17.85 -18.53
C LEU A 398 -13.87 -19.14 -17.69
N LYS A 399 -14.01 -19.00 -16.38
CA LYS A 399 -14.06 -20.15 -15.47
C LYS A 399 -15.31 -20.99 -15.68
N LYS A 400 -16.46 -20.35 -15.83
CA LYS A 400 -17.77 -21.03 -16.01
C LYS A 400 -17.81 -21.83 -17.30
N ASP A 401 -17.37 -21.24 -18.42
CA ASP A 401 -17.52 -21.81 -19.76
C ASP A 401 -16.38 -22.76 -20.11
N PHE A 402 -15.13 -22.40 -19.79
CA PHE A 402 -13.96 -23.18 -20.17
C PHE A 402 -13.35 -23.99 -19.01
N ASP A 403 -13.86 -23.80 -17.77
CA ASP A 403 -13.26 -24.40 -16.57
C ASP A 403 -11.75 -24.08 -16.47
N MET A 404 -11.38 -22.90 -16.95
CA MET A 404 -10.02 -22.37 -16.98
C MET A 404 -9.89 -21.23 -15.98
N SER A 405 -8.81 -21.22 -15.23
CA SER A 405 -8.52 -20.13 -14.29
C SER A 405 -7.20 -19.44 -14.61
N ASN A 406 -6.23 -20.18 -15.12
CA ASN A 406 -4.90 -19.65 -15.43
C ASN A 406 -4.25 -20.34 -16.62
N ILE A 407 -3.39 -19.60 -17.32
CA ILE A 407 -2.43 -20.14 -18.28
C ILE A 407 -1.03 -19.87 -17.74
N HIS A 408 -0.27 -20.96 -17.55
CA HIS A 408 1.17 -20.89 -17.32
C HIS A 408 1.88 -21.03 -18.66
N MET A 409 3.02 -20.37 -18.78
CA MET A 409 3.89 -20.53 -19.93
C MET A 409 5.19 -21.23 -19.50
N VAL A 410 5.59 -22.23 -20.25
CA VAL A 410 6.86 -22.93 -20.07
C VAL A 410 7.79 -22.46 -21.18
N MET A 411 8.87 -21.81 -20.80
CA MET A 411 9.92 -21.35 -21.71
C MET A 411 11.13 -22.27 -21.57
N LEU A 412 11.57 -22.86 -22.66
CA LEU A 412 12.66 -23.85 -22.71
C LEU A 412 13.62 -23.55 -23.84
N ASP A 413 14.82 -24.11 -23.75
CA ASP A 413 15.85 -24.00 -24.81
C ASP A 413 15.34 -24.64 -26.10
N ARG A 414 15.35 -23.87 -27.19
CA ARG A 414 14.91 -24.31 -28.50
C ARG A 414 15.67 -25.55 -28.98
N SER A 415 16.94 -25.69 -28.62
CA SER A 415 17.81 -26.77 -29.05
C SER A 415 17.52 -28.13 -28.40
N MET A 416 16.61 -28.20 -27.41
CA MET A 416 16.23 -29.46 -26.76
C MET A 416 15.66 -30.46 -27.74
N ASP A 417 16.03 -31.73 -27.59
CA ASP A 417 15.57 -32.84 -28.46
C ASP A 417 14.04 -33.03 -28.39
N ALA A 418 13.40 -33.18 -29.56
CA ALA A 418 11.94 -33.29 -29.68
C ALA A 418 11.34 -34.44 -28.85
N LYS A 419 12.04 -35.56 -28.66
CA LYS A 419 11.60 -36.68 -27.82
C LYS A 419 11.65 -36.33 -26.33
N GLN A 420 12.64 -35.54 -25.93
CA GLN A 420 12.71 -35.05 -24.54
C GLN A 420 11.60 -34.04 -24.25
N LYS A 421 11.32 -33.13 -25.20
CA LYS A 421 10.20 -32.19 -25.13
C LYS A 421 8.87 -32.93 -24.99
N SER A 422 8.60 -33.91 -25.89
CA SER A 422 7.36 -34.70 -25.83
C SER A 422 7.17 -35.39 -24.47
N LYS A 423 8.24 -36.06 -23.98
CA LYS A 423 8.20 -36.76 -22.70
C LYS A 423 7.98 -35.78 -21.50
N MET A 424 8.62 -34.64 -21.55
CA MET A 424 8.45 -33.59 -20.55
C MET A 424 7.00 -33.09 -20.51
N PHE A 425 6.39 -32.82 -21.67
CA PHE A 425 5.01 -32.38 -21.75
C PHE A 425 4.01 -33.45 -21.32
N ASP A 426 4.26 -34.73 -21.66
CA ASP A 426 3.45 -35.88 -21.15
C ASP A 426 3.49 -35.96 -19.62
N GLU A 427 4.64 -35.66 -19.01
CA GLU A 427 4.77 -35.57 -17.54
C GLU A 427 4.03 -34.35 -16.97
N ILE A 428 4.06 -33.20 -17.66
CA ILE A 428 3.32 -31.99 -17.27
C ILE A 428 1.81 -32.21 -17.34
N ASP A 429 1.31 -32.84 -18.41
CA ASP A 429 -0.11 -33.16 -18.56
C ASP A 429 -0.63 -34.12 -17.47
N SER A 430 0.26 -34.93 -16.90
CA SER A 430 -0.07 -35.80 -15.76
C SER A 430 -0.16 -35.06 -14.42
N VAL A 431 0.27 -33.80 -14.34
CA VAL A 431 0.21 -33.02 -13.12
C VAL A 431 -1.24 -32.68 -12.80
N LYS A 432 -1.63 -32.90 -11.55
CA LYS A 432 -3.00 -32.67 -11.11
C LYS A 432 -3.44 -31.23 -11.35
N GLY A 433 -4.57 -31.04 -12.03
CA GLY A 433 -5.16 -29.74 -12.32
C GLY A 433 -4.66 -29.10 -13.61
N VAL A 434 -3.76 -29.73 -14.34
CA VAL A 434 -3.46 -29.38 -15.75
C VAL A 434 -4.59 -29.92 -16.62
N LYS A 435 -5.14 -29.08 -17.48
CA LYS A 435 -6.23 -29.40 -18.39
C LYS A 435 -5.70 -29.82 -19.76
N TRP A 436 -4.80 -29.04 -20.29
CA TRP A 436 -4.13 -29.27 -21.57
C TRP A 436 -2.79 -28.50 -21.62
N THR A 437 -1.89 -28.99 -22.48
CA THR A 437 -0.63 -28.31 -22.80
C THR A 437 -0.55 -28.09 -24.29
N ILE A 438 -0.40 -26.83 -24.70
CA ILE A 438 -0.21 -26.46 -26.10
C ILE A 438 1.28 -26.14 -26.31
N SER A 439 1.94 -26.96 -27.11
CA SER A 439 3.34 -26.78 -27.53
C SER A 439 3.43 -26.93 -29.03
N MET A 440 4.59 -26.60 -29.62
CA MET A 440 4.83 -26.85 -31.04
C MET A 440 4.56 -28.32 -31.43
N ASN A 441 4.97 -29.25 -30.56
CA ASN A 441 4.79 -30.68 -30.80
C ASN A 441 3.32 -31.12 -30.72
N SER A 442 2.50 -30.53 -29.89
CA SER A 442 1.08 -30.85 -29.76
C SER A 442 0.24 -30.29 -30.91
N LEU A 443 0.61 -29.11 -31.42
CA LEU A 443 -0.10 -28.49 -32.56
C LEU A 443 0.15 -29.20 -33.89
N ILE A 444 1.39 -29.61 -34.14
CA ILE A 444 1.81 -30.00 -35.46
C ILE A 444 2.24 -31.49 -35.52
N GLY A 445 2.50 -32.08 -34.35
CA GLY A 445 3.00 -33.43 -34.20
C GLY A 445 4.53 -33.52 -34.43
N PRO A 446 5.19 -34.45 -33.74
CA PRO A 446 6.67 -34.53 -33.70
C PRO A 446 7.31 -34.96 -35.01
N ALA A 447 6.55 -35.30 -36.05
CA ALA A 447 7.02 -35.79 -37.34
C ALA A 447 6.96 -34.75 -38.47
N VAL A 448 6.44 -33.57 -38.24
CA VAL A 448 6.31 -32.51 -39.26
C VAL A 448 7.62 -31.71 -39.31
N PRO A 449 8.26 -31.58 -40.49
CA PRO A 449 9.44 -30.74 -40.61
C PRO A 449 9.16 -29.26 -40.37
N ASP A 450 10.08 -28.57 -39.72
CA ASP A 450 10.00 -27.11 -39.41
C ASP A 450 9.63 -26.23 -40.62
N SER A 451 9.97 -26.67 -41.82
CA SER A 451 9.66 -25.96 -43.09
C SER A 451 8.20 -26.00 -43.51
N MET A 452 7.39 -26.85 -42.87
CA MET A 452 5.96 -26.96 -43.14
C MET A 452 5.07 -26.27 -42.08
N ILE A 453 5.70 -25.68 -41.06
CA ILE A 453 5.01 -24.96 -39.98
C ILE A 453 4.65 -23.58 -40.50
N PRO A 454 3.39 -23.11 -40.34
CA PRO A 454 3.01 -21.72 -40.61
C PRO A 454 3.91 -20.74 -39.85
N ASN A 455 4.33 -19.69 -40.53
CA ASN A 455 5.25 -18.72 -39.92
C ASN A 455 4.64 -18.07 -38.65
N ASP A 456 3.36 -17.81 -38.66
CA ASP A 456 2.64 -17.15 -37.55
C ASP A 456 2.70 -18.00 -36.27
N ILE A 457 2.45 -19.31 -36.37
CA ILE A 457 2.58 -20.25 -35.23
C ILE A 457 4.04 -20.34 -34.75
N LYS A 458 4.98 -20.30 -35.71
CA LYS A 458 6.41 -20.40 -35.41
C LYS A 458 6.91 -19.15 -34.67
N GLU A 459 6.51 -17.96 -35.11
CA GLU A 459 6.88 -16.70 -34.49
C GLU A 459 6.25 -16.54 -33.10
N MET A 460 5.07 -17.15 -32.86
CA MET A 460 4.41 -17.16 -31.58
C MET A 460 5.09 -18.10 -30.57
N LEU A 461 5.51 -19.32 -31.01
CA LEU A 461 5.98 -20.34 -30.07
C LEU A 461 7.51 -20.50 -30.07
N GLN A 462 8.25 -19.88 -30.98
CA GLN A 462 9.71 -19.98 -31.06
C GLN A 462 10.34 -18.61 -31.28
N SER A 463 11.38 -18.33 -30.51
CA SER A 463 12.34 -17.25 -30.75
C SER A 463 13.65 -17.84 -31.29
N ASP A 464 14.71 -17.04 -31.40
CA ASP A 464 16.02 -17.50 -31.78
C ASP A 464 16.59 -18.51 -30.79
N ASP A 465 16.40 -18.30 -29.50
CA ASP A 465 17.00 -19.08 -28.40
C ASP A 465 15.98 -19.96 -27.65
N TYR A 466 14.69 -19.59 -27.61
CA TYR A 466 13.68 -20.23 -26.77
C TYR A 466 12.51 -20.82 -27.57
N GLU A 467 11.84 -21.77 -26.95
CA GLU A 467 10.53 -22.30 -27.35
C GLU A 467 9.53 -22.12 -26.19
N LEU A 468 8.33 -21.67 -26.52
CA LEU A 468 7.25 -21.40 -25.59
C LEU A 468 6.17 -22.48 -25.70
N ALA A 469 5.64 -22.91 -24.53
CA ALA A 469 4.46 -23.76 -24.44
C ALA A 469 3.48 -23.19 -23.43
N PHE A 470 2.19 -23.35 -23.68
CA PHE A 470 1.11 -22.93 -22.81
C PHE A 470 0.55 -24.12 -22.04
N VAL A 471 0.40 -23.97 -20.73
CA VAL A 471 -0.15 -24.99 -19.82
C VAL A 471 -1.39 -24.41 -19.11
N CYS A 472 -2.55 -24.96 -19.41
CA CYS A 472 -3.81 -24.54 -18.80
C CYS A 472 -4.02 -25.17 -17.43
N SER A 473 -4.37 -24.37 -16.44
CA SER A 473 -4.69 -24.79 -15.08
C SER A 473 -6.16 -24.55 -14.73
N GLU A 474 -6.79 -25.53 -14.07
CA GLU A 474 -8.13 -25.38 -13.47
C GLU A 474 -8.11 -24.61 -12.15
N TYR A 475 -6.91 -24.40 -11.55
CA TYR A 475 -6.78 -23.78 -10.23
C TYR A 475 -6.70 -22.26 -10.33
N GLU A 476 -7.39 -21.59 -9.41
CA GLU A 476 -7.34 -20.12 -9.28
C GLU A 476 -5.95 -19.63 -8.85
N SER A 477 -5.60 -18.43 -9.31
CA SER A 477 -4.36 -17.73 -8.92
C SER A 477 -4.24 -17.62 -7.40
N ALA A 478 -3.00 -17.53 -6.91
CA ALA A 478 -2.65 -17.31 -5.51
C ALA A 478 -3.29 -18.32 -4.52
N THR A 479 -3.56 -19.55 -4.97
CA THR A 479 -4.03 -20.64 -4.10
C THR A 479 -2.90 -21.64 -3.82
N GLU A 480 -2.97 -22.32 -2.68
CA GLU A 480 -2.01 -23.40 -2.34
C GLU A 480 -1.97 -24.52 -3.39
N LYS A 481 -3.12 -24.77 -4.06
CA LYS A 481 -3.23 -25.77 -5.12
C LYS A 481 -2.43 -25.38 -6.36
N VAL A 482 -2.60 -24.15 -6.84
CA VAL A 482 -1.85 -23.66 -8.01
C VAL A 482 -0.37 -23.51 -7.68
N ASN A 483 -0.02 -23.05 -6.47
CA ASN A 483 1.38 -22.93 -6.05
C ASN A 483 2.08 -24.31 -6.02
N THR A 484 1.37 -25.35 -5.55
CA THR A 484 1.87 -26.75 -5.57
C THR A 484 2.00 -27.28 -7.00
N GLN A 485 1.05 -26.95 -7.87
CA GLN A 485 1.07 -27.32 -9.29
C GLN A 485 2.26 -26.68 -9.99
N ILE A 486 2.46 -25.37 -9.85
CA ILE A 486 3.58 -24.61 -10.40
C ILE A 486 4.91 -25.20 -9.94
N ALA A 487 5.06 -25.49 -8.64
CA ALA A 487 6.28 -26.12 -8.12
C ALA A 487 6.51 -27.52 -8.69
N SER A 488 5.45 -28.26 -9.00
CA SER A 488 5.56 -29.59 -9.62
C SER A 488 5.96 -29.48 -11.09
N ILE A 489 5.39 -28.54 -11.84
CA ILE A 489 5.74 -28.25 -13.23
C ILE A 489 7.19 -27.76 -13.30
N ASP A 490 7.59 -26.81 -12.48
CA ASP A 490 8.96 -26.29 -12.43
C ASP A 490 9.98 -27.40 -12.16
N LYS A 491 9.68 -28.29 -11.22
CA LYS A 491 10.54 -29.43 -10.94
C LYS A 491 10.67 -30.38 -12.14
N ILE A 492 9.59 -30.65 -12.88
CA ILE A 492 9.62 -31.47 -14.10
C ILE A 492 10.49 -30.76 -15.14
N VAL A 493 10.17 -29.53 -15.48
CA VAL A 493 10.84 -28.73 -16.50
C VAL A 493 12.34 -28.66 -16.22
N LYS A 494 12.75 -28.32 -15.00
CA LYS A 494 14.18 -28.22 -14.60
C LYS A 494 14.90 -29.56 -14.54
N SER A 495 14.19 -30.67 -14.53
CA SER A 495 14.81 -32.00 -14.66
C SER A 495 15.30 -32.31 -16.09
N TYR A 496 14.71 -31.66 -17.08
CA TYR A 496 15.07 -31.76 -18.49
C TYR A 496 16.00 -30.64 -18.96
N ASP A 497 15.67 -29.38 -18.52
CA ASP A 497 16.46 -28.18 -18.82
C ASP A 497 16.56 -27.29 -17.58
N LYS A 498 17.78 -27.09 -17.08
CA LYS A 498 18.03 -26.28 -15.89
C LYS A 498 17.75 -24.78 -16.08
N ASN A 499 17.76 -24.31 -17.32
CA ASN A 499 17.55 -22.91 -17.67
C ASN A 499 16.09 -22.64 -18.05
N ALA A 500 15.27 -23.68 -18.21
CA ALA A 500 13.87 -23.49 -18.51
C ALA A 500 13.13 -22.81 -17.37
N MET A 501 12.12 -22.01 -17.71
CA MET A 501 11.37 -21.16 -16.78
C MET A 501 9.87 -21.44 -16.88
N VAL A 502 9.20 -21.40 -15.74
CA VAL A 502 7.73 -21.41 -15.66
C VAL A 502 7.27 -20.01 -15.36
N ILE A 503 6.59 -19.37 -16.29
CA ILE A 503 6.24 -17.95 -16.24
C ILE A 503 4.73 -17.73 -16.43
N GLY A 504 4.28 -16.52 -16.23
CA GLY A 504 2.87 -16.13 -16.34
C GLY A 504 2.33 -15.56 -15.04
N GLU A 505 1.03 -15.27 -15.01
CA GLU A 505 0.38 -14.56 -13.90
C GLU A 505 0.47 -15.33 -12.56
N ALA A 506 0.07 -16.59 -12.54
CA ALA A 506 0.08 -17.34 -11.30
C ALA A 506 1.49 -17.67 -10.77
N PRO A 507 2.51 -17.98 -11.60
CA PRO A 507 3.90 -18.01 -11.16
C PRO A 507 4.41 -16.69 -10.57
N LEU A 508 4.07 -15.54 -11.18
CA LEU A 508 4.41 -14.22 -10.63
C LEU A 508 3.74 -13.96 -9.27
N MET A 509 2.47 -14.35 -9.12
CA MET A 509 1.77 -14.25 -7.83
C MET A 509 2.37 -15.18 -6.76
N LYS A 510 2.84 -16.35 -7.13
CA LYS A 510 3.56 -17.24 -6.22
C LYS A 510 4.89 -16.60 -5.77
N ASP A 511 5.66 -16.03 -6.67
CA ASP A 511 6.89 -15.32 -6.33
C ASP A 511 6.60 -14.09 -5.47
N LEU A 512 5.50 -13.37 -5.71
CA LEU A 512 5.01 -12.28 -4.87
C LEU A 512 4.74 -12.75 -3.44
N GLU A 513 4.09 -13.88 -3.26
CA GLU A 513 3.83 -14.49 -1.94
C GLU A 513 5.15 -14.83 -1.24
N ASP A 514 6.08 -15.50 -1.92
CA ASP A 514 7.36 -15.90 -1.35
C ASP A 514 8.22 -14.69 -0.94
N VAL A 515 8.32 -13.67 -1.79
CA VAL A 515 9.07 -12.43 -1.52
C VAL A 515 8.45 -11.65 -0.36
N THR A 516 7.13 -11.45 -0.39
CA THR A 516 6.46 -10.61 0.60
C THR A 516 6.40 -11.26 1.99
N ASN A 517 6.36 -12.59 2.09
CA ASN A 517 6.45 -13.30 3.37
C ASN A 517 7.81 -13.07 4.05
N VAL A 518 8.90 -13.04 3.29
CA VAL A 518 10.23 -12.71 3.82
C VAL A 518 10.32 -11.24 4.21
N ASP A 519 9.81 -10.36 3.36
CA ASP A 519 9.81 -8.91 3.57
C ASP A 519 9.02 -8.51 4.83
N LEU A 520 7.88 -9.16 5.09
CA LEU A 520 7.06 -8.91 6.28
C LEU A 520 7.87 -9.06 7.57
N VAL A 521 8.65 -10.14 7.69
CA VAL A 521 9.50 -10.40 8.85
C VAL A 521 10.63 -9.38 8.96
N ASN A 522 11.32 -9.12 7.86
CA ASN A 522 12.47 -8.21 7.81
C ASN A 522 12.08 -6.76 8.15
N VAL A 523 11.00 -6.25 7.55
CA VAL A 523 10.52 -4.89 7.78
C VAL A 523 10.06 -4.70 9.22
N ASN A 524 9.31 -5.64 9.78
CA ASN A 524 8.86 -5.56 11.17
C ASN A 524 10.07 -5.55 12.14
N ALA A 525 11.02 -6.45 11.95
CA ALA A 525 12.22 -6.51 12.78
C ALA A 525 13.05 -5.21 12.70
N LEU A 526 13.24 -4.68 11.48
CA LEU A 526 13.99 -3.45 11.27
C LEU A 526 13.27 -2.22 11.82
N SER A 527 11.96 -2.11 11.63
CA SER A 527 11.14 -1.02 12.17
C SER A 527 11.21 -0.97 13.70
N ILE A 528 11.04 -2.11 14.35
CA ILE A 528 11.16 -2.24 15.81
C ILE A 528 12.57 -1.84 16.28
N ALA A 529 13.61 -2.36 15.63
CA ALA A 529 14.99 -2.06 15.99
C ALA A 529 15.33 -0.58 15.82
N ALA A 530 14.92 0.03 14.69
CA ALA A 530 15.16 1.45 14.42
C ALA A 530 14.47 2.35 15.45
N ILE A 531 13.19 2.11 15.74
CA ILE A 531 12.43 2.89 16.71
C ILE A 531 12.96 2.67 18.12
N PHE A 532 13.35 1.45 18.47
CA PHE A 532 14.01 1.15 19.73
C PHE A 532 15.28 1.99 19.95
N ILE A 533 16.16 2.03 18.94
CA ILE A 533 17.40 2.81 18.97
C ILE A 533 17.10 4.32 19.08
N ILE A 534 16.15 4.84 18.31
CA ILE A 534 15.78 6.25 18.33
C ILE A 534 15.23 6.66 19.69
N ILE A 535 14.32 5.89 20.27
CA ILE A 535 13.77 6.14 21.61
C ILE A 535 14.88 6.09 22.67
N MET A 536 15.79 5.13 22.56
CA MET A 536 16.96 5.01 23.46
C MET A 536 17.82 6.27 23.43
N ILE A 537 18.05 6.83 22.25
CA ILE A 537 18.85 8.07 22.09
C ILE A 537 18.10 9.29 22.62
N ILE A 538 16.79 9.42 22.31
CA ILE A 538 15.96 10.56 22.74
C ILE A 538 15.88 10.65 24.25
N PHE A 539 15.56 9.53 24.92
CA PHE A 539 15.35 9.51 26.36
C PHE A 539 16.60 9.15 27.17
N LYS A 540 17.69 8.79 26.50
CA LYS A 540 18.93 8.29 27.12
C LYS A 540 18.64 7.19 28.15
N SER A 541 17.82 6.23 27.75
CA SER A 541 17.25 5.16 28.60
C SER A 541 17.27 3.84 27.86
N ILE A 542 17.53 2.75 28.56
CA ILE A 542 17.44 1.39 28.00
C ILE A 542 16.06 0.79 28.25
N SER A 543 15.41 1.12 29.39
CA SER A 543 14.12 0.52 29.74
C SER A 543 12.93 1.19 29.04
N LEU A 544 12.99 2.50 28.76
CA LEU A 544 11.89 3.19 28.11
C LEU A 544 11.60 2.65 26.69
N PRO A 545 12.60 2.40 25.81
CA PRO A 545 12.34 1.77 24.53
C PRO A 545 11.59 0.43 24.67
N ILE A 546 12.00 -0.43 25.58
CA ILE A 546 11.34 -1.73 25.84
C ILE A 546 9.86 -1.53 26.19
N ILE A 547 9.57 -0.60 27.09
CA ILE A 547 8.20 -0.35 27.55
C ILE A 547 7.35 0.27 26.43
N LEU A 548 7.88 1.26 25.73
CA LEU A 548 7.13 1.97 24.68
C LEU A 548 6.86 1.06 23.49
N VAL A 549 7.88 0.35 23.01
CA VAL A 549 7.72 -0.59 21.89
C VAL A 549 6.73 -1.70 22.28
N ALA A 550 6.86 -2.30 23.47
CA ALA A 550 5.93 -3.35 23.93
C ALA A 550 4.45 -2.87 23.95
N VAL A 551 4.19 -1.63 24.38
CA VAL A 551 2.83 -1.04 24.41
C VAL A 551 2.30 -0.81 23.00
N ILE A 552 3.15 -0.34 22.08
CA ILE A 552 2.74 -0.05 20.70
C ILE A 552 2.56 -1.34 19.89
N GLU A 553 3.50 -2.29 20.03
CA GLU A 553 3.38 -3.62 19.40
C GLU A 553 2.13 -4.36 19.86
N PHE A 554 1.78 -4.25 21.14
CA PHE A 554 0.51 -4.78 21.64
C PHE A 554 -0.70 -4.15 20.92
N ALA A 555 -0.68 -2.85 20.69
CA ALA A 555 -1.75 -2.18 19.94
C ALA A 555 -1.83 -2.64 18.47
N ILE A 556 -0.67 -2.87 17.83
CA ILE A 556 -0.58 -3.43 16.47
C ILE A 556 -1.12 -4.86 16.44
N MET A 557 -0.69 -5.73 17.38
CA MET A 557 -1.18 -7.10 17.48
C MET A 557 -2.69 -7.18 17.70
N VAL A 558 -3.25 -6.31 18.55
CA VAL A 558 -4.72 -6.22 18.75
C VAL A 558 -5.40 -5.82 17.44
N ASN A 559 -4.86 -4.84 16.71
CA ASN A 559 -5.40 -4.40 15.44
C ASN A 559 -5.38 -5.52 14.38
N MET A 560 -4.26 -6.21 14.24
CA MET A 560 -4.08 -7.30 13.28
C MET A 560 -4.81 -8.59 13.65
N ALA A 561 -5.15 -8.79 14.93
CA ALA A 561 -5.93 -9.95 15.38
C ALA A 561 -7.43 -9.86 15.05
N ILE A 562 -7.98 -8.66 14.93
CA ILE A 562 -9.42 -8.48 14.71
C ILE A 562 -9.92 -9.17 13.43
N PRO A 563 -9.24 -9.09 12.26
CA PRO A 563 -9.67 -9.79 11.05
C PRO A 563 -9.80 -11.30 11.24
N PHE A 564 -8.88 -11.94 11.98
CA PHE A 564 -9.00 -13.36 12.32
C PHE A 564 -10.31 -13.69 13.04
N TYR A 565 -10.66 -12.90 14.07
CA TYR A 565 -11.90 -13.11 14.82
C TYR A 565 -13.16 -12.76 14.02
N GLN A 566 -13.04 -11.97 12.97
CA GLN A 566 -14.12 -11.63 12.04
C GLN A 566 -14.24 -12.63 10.86
N GLY A 567 -13.26 -13.52 10.71
CA GLY A 567 -13.19 -14.43 9.56
C GLY A 567 -12.87 -13.75 8.24
N ILE A 568 -12.18 -12.60 8.29
CA ILE A 568 -11.81 -11.78 7.13
C ILE A 568 -10.34 -12.03 6.78
N SER A 569 -10.04 -12.24 5.50
CA SER A 569 -8.66 -12.26 4.98
C SER A 569 -8.22 -10.84 4.64
N LEU A 570 -6.92 -10.56 4.78
CA LEU A 570 -6.34 -9.26 4.47
C LEU A 570 -5.54 -9.33 3.16
N PRO A 571 -5.57 -8.29 2.31
CA PRO A 571 -4.67 -8.21 1.19
C PRO A 571 -3.20 -8.08 1.67
N PHE A 572 -2.28 -8.73 0.96
CA PHE A 572 -0.87 -8.80 1.36
C PHE A 572 -0.22 -7.42 1.60
N VAL A 573 -0.53 -6.42 0.76
CA VAL A 573 0.00 -5.06 0.91
C VAL A 573 -0.38 -4.47 2.26
N ALA A 574 -1.62 -4.68 2.72
CA ALA A 574 -2.10 -4.15 4.00
C ALA A 574 -1.32 -4.76 5.18
N SER A 575 -1.04 -6.05 5.13
CA SER A 575 -0.32 -6.76 6.19
C SER A 575 1.12 -6.29 6.35
N ILE A 576 1.81 -6.03 5.24
CA ILE A 576 3.22 -5.60 5.24
C ILE A 576 3.35 -4.15 5.73
N VAL A 577 2.48 -3.29 5.21
CA VAL A 577 2.61 -1.85 5.40
C VAL A 577 2.14 -1.40 6.78
N ILE A 578 1.13 -2.08 7.35
CA ILE A 578 0.48 -1.62 8.59
C ILE A 578 1.44 -1.62 9.80
N GLY A 579 2.31 -2.64 9.94
CA GLY A 579 3.26 -2.74 11.04
C GLY A 579 4.16 -1.51 11.12
N ALA A 580 4.84 -1.20 10.03
CA ALA A 580 5.77 -0.08 9.94
C ALA A 580 5.06 1.29 10.05
N ILE A 581 3.92 1.47 9.38
CA ILE A 581 3.17 2.73 9.39
C ILE A 581 2.54 2.98 10.75
N GLN A 582 1.83 2.01 11.31
CA GLN A 582 1.18 2.18 12.61
C GLN A 582 2.22 2.41 13.71
N LEU A 583 3.33 1.64 13.70
CA LEU A 583 4.42 1.83 14.64
C LEU A 583 5.01 3.25 14.54
N GLY A 584 5.32 3.72 13.32
CA GLY A 584 5.86 5.05 13.07
C GLY A 584 4.90 6.19 13.41
N ALA A 585 3.62 6.05 13.08
CA ALA A 585 2.62 7.11 13.26
C ALA A 585 2.06 7.22 14.69
N THR A 586 2.11 6.15 15.49
CA THR A 586 1.47 6.14 16.82
C THR A 586 2.44 6.18 17.99
N VAL A 587 3.73 5.98 17.73
CA VAL A 587 4.79 6.12 18.74
C VAL A 587 4.82 7.53 19.36
N ASP A 588 4.38 8.53 18.61
CA ASP A 588 4.35 9.93 19.00
C ASP A 588 3.47 10.17 20.23
N TYR A 589 2.36 9.44 20.37
CA TYR A 589 1.50 9.49 21.55
C TYR A 589 2.25 9.07 22.81
N ALA A 590 3.02 7.99 22.71
CA ALA A 590 3.82 7.48 23.81
C ALA A 590 5.00 8.41 24.14
N ILE A 591 5.67 8.95 23.14
CA ILE A 591 6.78 9.91 23.31
C ILE A 591 6.28 11.19 24.01
N LEU A 592 5.12 11.70 23.62
CA LEU A 592 4.53 12.91 24.21
C LEU A 592 4.29 12.71 25.71
N MET A 593 3.63 11.62 26.09
CA MET A 593 3.35 11.32 27.50
C MET A 593 4.63 11.08 28.30
N THR A 594 5.57 10.33 27.72
CA THR A 594 6.88 10.02 28.36
C THR A 594 7.69 11.28 28.60
N THR A 595 7.73 12.20 27.63
CA THR A 595 8.45 13.48 27.76
C THR A 595 7.90 14.33 28.89
N ARG A 596 6.57 14.38 29.04
CA ARG A 596 5.92 15.10 30.15
C ARG A 596 6.18 14.43 31.48
N TYR A 597 6.10 13.10 31.53
CA TYR A 597 6.42 12.31 32.72
C TYR A 597 7.89 12.56 33.16
N GLN A 598 8.84 12.51 32.25
CA GLN A 598 10.25 12.79 32.52
C GLN A 598 10.44 14.20 33.11
N LYS A 599 9.82 15.23 32.50
CA LYS A 599 9.88 16.61 33.03
C LYS A 599 9.38 16.73 34.47
N GLU A 600 8.28 16.07 34.81
CA GLU A 600 7.71 16.15 36.14
C GLU A 600 8.58 15.38 37.16
N ARG A 601 9.18 14.25 36.78
CA ARG A 601 10.17 13.55 37.61
C ARG A 601 11.44 14.36 37.82
N GLN A 602 11.92 15.07 36.78
CA GLN A 602 13.05 16.01 36.91
C GLN A 602 12.78 17.18 37.85
N ARG A 603 11.52 17.59 38.02
CA ARG A 603 11.10 18.60 39.00
C ARG A 603 11.05 18.07 40.41
N GLY A 604 11.39 16.81 40.66
CA GLY A 604 11.41 16.17 41.98
C GLY A 604 10.04 15.70 42.47
N ARG A 605 9.02 15.66 41.61
CA ARG A 605 7.66 15.19 42.02
C ARG A 605 7.67 13.67 42.27
N ASP A 606 6.76 13.23 43.16
CA ASP A 606 6.51 11.80 43.37
C ASP A 606 5.99 11.13 42.09
N LYS A 607 6.18 9.81 41.96
CA LYS A 607 5.82 9.05 40.76
C LYS A 607 4.34 9.17 40.42
N MET A 608 3.43 9.09 41.43
CA MET A 608 1.98 9.18 41.21
C MET A 608 1.56 10.58 40.74
N GLU A 609 2.11 11.60 41.39
CA GLU A 609 1.87 13.00 41.02
C GLU A 609 2.40 13.30 39.60
N ALA A 610 3.64 12.87 39.31
CA ALA A 610 4.27 13.06 37.99
C ALA A 610 3.49 12.38 36.86
N ILE A 611 3.04 11.13 37.07
CA ILE A 611 2.24 10.41 36.09
C ILE A 611 0.86 11.07 35.92
N SER A 612 0.19 11.44 37.01
CA SER A 612 -1.14 12.09 36.95
C SER A 612 -1.09 13.39 36.14
N ILE A 613 -0.06 14.21 36.36
CA ILE A 613 0.12 15.47 35.62
C ILE A 613 0.44 15.22 34.18
N ALA A 614 1.38 14.29 33.89
CA ALA A 614 1.76 13.93 32.55
C ALA A 614 0.56 13.40 31.75
N HIS A 615 -0.20 12.49 32.33
CA HIS A 615 -1.39 11.90 31.74
C HIS A 615 -2.47 12.96 31.46
N LYS A 616 -2.87 13.72 32.46
CA LYS A 616 -3.87 14.79 32.34
C LYS A 616 -3.53 15.79 31.23
N THR A 617 -2.27 16.20 31.17
CA THR A 617 -1.83 17.21 30.21
C THR A 617 -1.58 16.67 28.80
N SER A 618 -1.30 15.37 28.65
CA SER A 618 -1.07 14.73 27.33
C SER A 618 -2.35 14.22 26.69
N MET A 619 -3.32 13.79 27.49
CA MET A 619 -4.54 13.14 27.03
C MET A 619 -5.34 13.93 25.99
N PRO A 620 -5.59 15.25 26.14
CA PRO A 620 -6.30 16.01 25.10
C PRO A 620 -5.59 16.01 23.75
N SER A 621 -4.26 16.15 23.75
CA SER A 621 -3.47 16.13 22.50
C SER A 621 -3.48 14.75 21.86
N ILE A 622 -3.35 13.67 22.64
CA ILE A 622 -3.40 12.29 22.15
C ILE A 622 -4.78 11.97 21.54
N ILE A 623 -5.86 12.41 22.20
CA ILE A 623 -7.23 12.20 21.69
C ILE A 623 -7.44 12.98 20.39
N SER A 624 -7.06 14.26 20.34
CA SER A 624 -7.18 15.06 19.13
C SER A 624 -6.43 14.45 17.96
N SER A 625 -5.21 14.00 18.19
CA SER A 625 -4.35 13.37 17.21
C SER A 625 -4.92 12.05 16.71
N GLY A 626 -5.26 11.13 17.62
CA GLY A 626 -5.84 9.84 17.29
C GLY A 626 -7.16 9.94 16.52
N LEU A 627 -8.04 10.87 16.93
CA LEU A 627 -9.29 11.12 16.22
C LEU A 627 -9.08 11.77 14.85
N SER A 628 -8.09 12.65 14.71
CA SER A 628 -7.78 13.28 13.43
C SER A 628 -7.19 12.26 12.43
N PHE A 629 -6.32 11.38 12.90
CA PHE A 629 -5.78 10.28 12.05
C PHE A 629 -6.88 9.28 11.69
N PHE A 630 -7.73 8.91 12.63
CA PHE A 630 -8.93 8.12 12.37
C PHE A 630 -9.81 8.77 11.29
N ALA A 631 -10.13 10.06 11.43
CA ALA A 631 -10.99 10.77 10.48
C ALA A 631 -10.41 10.82 9.06
N ALA A 632 -9.11 11.05 8.94
CA ALA A 632 -8.42 11.08 7.64
C ALA A 632 -8.51 9.75 6.91
N THR A 633 -8.41 8.63 7.62
CA THR A 633 -8.37 7.28 7.03
C THR A 633 -9.73 6.60 6.94
N PHE A 634 -10.62 6.82 7.92
CA PHE A 634 -11.93 6.16 8.01
C PHE A 634 -12.85 6.46 6.83
N GLY A 635 -12.87 7.71 6.36
CA GLY A 635 -13.71 8.08 5.23
C GLY A 635 -13.32 7.38 3.94
N VAL A 636 -12.03 7.20 3.71
CA VAL A 636 -11.49 6.46 2.58
C VAL A 636 -11.78 4.97 2.73
N ALA A 637 -11.62 4.42 3.94
CA ALA A 637 -11.95 3.03 4.25
C ALA A 637 -13.40 2.66 3.90
N CYS A 638 -14.34 3.61 4.11
CA CYS A 638 -15.76 3.40 3.81
C CYS A 638 -16.12 3.63 2.34
N TYR A 639 -15.36 4.41 1.60
CA TYR A 639 -15.69 4.81 0.24
C TYR A 639 -14.96 3.99 -0.83
N SER A 640 -13.72 3.55 -0.54
CA SER A 640 -12.90 2.82 -1.52
C SER A 640 -13.53 1.52 -1.95
N GLN A 641 -13.63 1.33 -3.26
CA GLN A 641 -14.00 0.07 -3.90
C GLN A 641 -12.77 -0.78 -4.24
N VAL A 642 -11.57 -0.19 -4.21
CA VAL A 642 -10.31 -0.94 -4.27
C VAL A 642 -10.02 -1.50 -2.89
N GLU A 643 -10.23 -2.80 -2.68
CA GLU A 643 -10.13 -3.42 -1.36
C GLU A 643 -8.75 -3.26 -0.72
N MET A 644 -7.66 -3.27 -1.50
CA MET A 644 -6.32 -3.02 -0.99
C MET A 644 -6.22 -1.66 -0.28
N ILE A 645 -6.72 -0.59 -0.90
CA ILE A 645 -6.70 0.76 -0.31
C ILE A 645 -7.68 0.82 0.88
N GLY A 646 -8.88 0.28 0.71
CA GLY A 646 -9.91 0.23 1.75
C GLY A 646 -9.44 -0.52 3.00
N SER A 647 -8.81 -1.67 2.84
CA SER A 647 -8.26 -2.49 3.93
C SER A 647 -7.12 -1.79 4.66
N ILE A 648 -6.16 -1.19 3.94
CA ILE A 648 -5.08 -0.39 4.56
C ILE A 648 -5.68 0.75 5.38
N CYS A 649 -6.60 1.52 4.81
CA CYS A 649 -7.24 2.65 5.49
C CYS A 649 -8.10 2.19 6.69
N THR A 650 -8.76 1.04 6.60
CA THR A 650 -9.52 0.43 7.72
C THR A 650 -8.59 0.05 8.88
N LEU A 651 -7.50 -0.64 8.57
CA LEU A 651 -6.50 -1.02 9.56
C LEU A 651 -5.85 0.20 10.22
N LEU A 652 -5.56 1.24 9.44
CA LEU A 652 -4.97 2.48 9.96
C LEU A 652 -5.95 3.27 10.82
N ALA A 653 -7.21 3.41 10.39
CA ALA A 653 -8.27 4.06 11.16
C ALA A 653 -8.48 3.36 12.51
N ARG A 654 -8.69 2.05 12.47
CA ARG A 654 -8.86 1.22 13.67
C ARG A 654 -7.60 1.23 14.53
N GLY A 655 -6.43 1.11 13.92
CA GLY A 655 -5.13 1.16 14.58
C GLY A 655 -4.88 2.47 15.32
N ALA A 656 -5.30 3.61 14.76
CA ALA A 656 -5.21 4.92 15.41
C ALA A 656 -6.02 4.95 16.73
N ILE A 657 -7.25 4.47 16.70
CA ILE A 657 -8.11 4.41 17.90
C ILE A 657 -7.56 3.43 18.93
N ILE A 658 -7.16 2.22 18.49
CA ILE A 658 -6.60 1.20 19.39
C ILE A 658 -5.32 1.74 20.04
N SER A 659 -4.38 2.30 19.27
CA SER A 659 -3.13 2.85 19.81
C SER A 659 -3.38 4.02 20.77
N MET A 660 -4.32 4.91 20.44
CA MET A 660 -4.75 6.01 21.32
C MET A 660 -5.24 5.47 22.66
N VAL A 661 -6.15 4.50 22.64
CA VAL A 661 -6.74 3.89 23.84
C VAL A 661 -5.67 3.14 24.64
N VAL A 662 -4.84 2.35 24.00
CA VAL A 662 -3.76 1.57 24.63
C VAL A 662 -2.75 2.51 25.30
N VAL A 663 -2.34 3.60 24.65
CA VAL A 663 -1.40 4.57 25.23
C VAL A 663 -2.04 5.30 26.42
N ILE A 664 -3.31 5.69 26.32
CA ILE A 664 -4.02 6.39 27.44
C ILE A 664 -4.20 5.46 28.65
N LEU A 665 -4.55 4.19 28.44
CA LEU A 665 -4.91 3.29 29.54
C LEU A 665 -3.71 2.52 30.11
N ILE A 666 -2.85 1.98 29.24
CA ILE A 666 -1.82 1.01 29.61
C ILE A 666 -0.48 1.68 29.92
N LEU A 667 -0.06 2.70 29.13
CA LEU A 667 1.24 3.32 29.31
C LEU A 667 1.44 3.97 30.70
N PRO A 668 0.48 4.69 31.31
CA PRO A 668 0.60 5.19 32.68
C PRO A 668 0.74 4.07 33.70
N ALA A 669 0.05 2.95 33.47
CA ALA A 669 0.14 1.76 34.33
C ALA A 669 1.52 1.13 34.27
N MET A 670 2.12 1.05 33.08
CA MET A 670 3.51 0.59 32.91
C MET A 670 4.50 1.50 33.63
N PHE A 671 4.34 2.82 33.52
CA PHE A 671 5.19 3.77 34.28
C PHE A 671 5.06 3.60 35.77
N MET A 672 3.86 3.34 36.30
CA MET A 672 3.66 3.10 37.74
C MET A 672 4.41 1.87 38.24
N ILE A 673 4.44 0.79 37.46
CA ILE A 673 5.11 -0.46 37.86
C ILE A 673 6.63 -0.31 37.71
N PHE A 674 7.07 0.17 36.54
CA PHE A 674 8.49 0.19 36.15
C PHE A 674 9.23 1.48 36.52
N ASP A 675 8.62 2.43 37.26
CA ASP A 675 9.26 3.71 37.64
C ASP A 675 10.68 3.54 38.22
N LYS A 676 10.86 2.59 39.16
CA LYS A 676 12.17 2.33 39.76
C LYS A 676 13.23 1.87 38.74
N VAL A 677 12.82 1.05 37.77
CA VAL A 677 13.69 0.57 36.69
C VAL A 677 14.02 1.70 35.75
N ILE A 678 12.99 2.48 35.32
CA ILE A 678 13.14 3.65 34.46
C ILE A 678 14.12 4.66 35.05
N CYS A 679 13.96 4.98 36.36
CA CYS A 679 14.84 5.94 37.05
C CYS A 679 16.30 5.44 37.16
N LYS A 680 16.52 4.14 37.28
CA LYS A 680 17.86 3.55 37.38
C LYS A 680 18.59 3.42 36.04
N THR A 681 17.84 3.19 34.98
CA THR A 681 18.39 2.90 33.64
C THR A 681 18.36 4.11 32.69
N SER A 682 17.90 5.27 33.17
CA SER A 682 17.79 6.50 32.37
C SER A 682 18.70 7.60 32.91
N ILE A 683 19.49 8.21 32.04
CA ILE A 683 20.41 9.28 32.41
C ILE A 683 19.62 10.58 32.57
N GLY A 684 19.71 11.21 33.79
CA GLY A 684 19.08 12.51 34.05
C GLY A 684 17.55 12.46 34.16
N PHE A 685 16.96 11.30 34.43
CA PHE A 685 15.51 11.15 34.59
C PHE A 685 15.01 11.74 35.94
N LEU A 686 15.79 11.62 37.00
CA LEU A 686 15.57 12.31 38.26
C LEU A 686 16.38 13.61 38.24
N GLY A 687 15.78 14.75 38.60
CA GLY A 687 16.46 16.02 38.75
C GLY A 687 17.68 15.86 39.69
N GLY A 688 18.87 16.15 39.16
CA GLY A 688 20.08 15.73 39.83
C GLY A 688 20.26 16.32 41.22
N LYS A 689 20.50 15.44 42.19
CA LYS A 689 21.64 15.67 43.05
C LYS A 689 22.87 15.31 42.20
N LYS A 690 23.67 16.33 41.84
CA LYS A 690 25.02 16.15 41.32
C LYS A 690 25.81 15.22 42.21
#